data_e1218dec6c7c880b2f6bc72f14cb0c24
#
_entry.id   e1218dec6c7c880b2f6bc72f14cb0c24
#
_cell.length_a   1.000
_cell.length_b   1.000
_cell.length_c   1.000
_cell.angle_alpha   90.00
_cell.angle_beta   90.00
_cell.angle_gamma   90.00
#
_symmetry.space_group_name_H-M   'P 1'
#
loop_
_entity.id
_entity.type
_entity.pdbx_description
1 polymer ?
#
loop_
_entity_poly.entity_id
_entity_poly.type
_entity_poly.pdbx_seq_one_letter_code
_entity_poly.pdbx_strand_id
1 'polypeptide(L)'
;MERLTWTLAILGGLIIQAASAAEAAPGGSNYARPFETPTHPAFLALPPGAVEPQGWLRDWCLAARDGYTGHMDEYDIEFKRAWAADHKMTGEKLMWYKGAWAYEGGGYWFDGLARLGYALHDEALIHQAKQRLYAVADNMNTGGLLFLWWLDRNKPEDRKAVVAAGEGWPLWACGLLGRAMTGYYAGSGDKHVLDALEKAYASDPDCLRWITGCVSNSWPAYDTYTWTGNPGIAAALDAMFKKEGGALLPNLSRYRKAPDLTPGTSVDNAHVVEFLESTTPWAVGYLWTGDTKYLQAAVGWHDLLERVAMQPYGVPVSDEWYIPTGAFRGSETCDVAGYVWSQVSLLAVTGEGRMGDRLERAFFNAGPATVSRDFKTHVYFQSPNRFANRSPDFPHGPRGGGGVYQRKHSPLCCTAALNRVVPWYVTNMWMATYDNGLAATCYGPCKVTALAGDRVPVVITCKTDYPFNETIEFSVQPAREAAFPLDLRIPGWCSNPSLSLNGAALVVERNAKGFVRISRNWKAGDTLQLKLPMAATVQTGRDAASGPPYDGAHKATRVTIPEATSTRGSPYASVSYGPLLFALPIADTQDANTPDPAARWKFALDVQDPGLKVERTELPAKWDWPLGSPLKLRANAREIAWDPAPKAPTLPPFPVLAVKPAESITLVPYGCTKFRISMFPITSAPEVKSSEIRKILFLGNSITLHGPKADIDWSGNWGMAASSEDRDYVHLVSSGIARHTGAAPQILIKNIADFERNYANYDVDTQMKDFFAFDPDLVVLAIGENVPALASEADKARFKAGVMKILGCALARRHPLVIVRSSFWADAAKDEVLGQACQEAGAIFVNAGPLGKEASNVARSERQFKHDGVAAHPGDKGMKAIADAILDAVLKRGAR
;
A
#
# COMPACT_ATOMS: atom_id res chain seq x y z
N MET A 1 43.93 16.53 -17.52
CA MET A 1 43.30 15.68 -18.55
C MET A 1 43.81 14.25 -18.48
N GLU A 2 45.11 13.99 -18.40
CA GLU A 2 45.65 12.61 -18.33
C GLU A 2 45.19 11.77 -17.13
N ARG A 3 45.02 12.34 -15.96
CA ARG A 3 44.52 11.59 -14.79
C ARG A 3 43.04 11.15 -14.89
N LEU A 4 42.23 11.91 -15.64
CA LEU A 4 40.82 11.53 -15.86
C LEU A 4 40.67 10.41 -16.89
N THR A 5 41.56 10.41 -17.89
CA THR A 5 41.58 9.37 -18.94
C THR A 5 42.05 8.00 -18.40
N TRP A 6 42.99 7.95 -17.45
CA TRP A 6 43.43 6.70 -16.83
C TRP A 6 42.36 6.13 -15.87
N THR A 7 41.64 6.95 -15.11
CA THR A 7 40.55 6.49 -14.24
C THR A 7 39.38 5.93 -15.06
N LEU A 8 39.07 6.54 -16.21
CA LEU A 8 38.05 6.03 -17.13
C LEU A 8 38.47 4.72 -17.81
N ALA A 9 39.75 4.57 -18.10
CA ALA A 9 40.27 3.33 -18.72
C ALA A 9 40.30 2.14 -17.72
N ILE A 10 40.60 2.38 -16.46
CA ILE A 10 40.63 1.36 -15.41
C ILE A 10 39.21 0.94 -15.00
N LEU A 11 38.29 1.89 -14.86
CA LEU A 11 36.87 1.61 -14.59
C LEU A 11 36.17 0.97 -15.80
N GLY A 12 36.49 1.43 -17.01
CA GLY A 12 36.03 0.80 -18.23
C GLY A 12 36.54 -0.66 -18.37
N GLY A 13 37.77 -0.93 -17.93
CA GLY A 13 38.36 -2.26 -17.95
C GLY A 13 37.66 -3.29 -17.04
N LEU A 14 37.24 -2.89 -15.83
CA LEU A 14 36.53 -3.76 -14.90
C LEU A 14 35.08 -4.06 -15.36
N ILE A 15 34.39 -3.09 -15.95
CA ILE A 15 33.03 -3.31 -16.51
C ILE A 15 33.10 -4.11 -17.82
N ILE A 16 34.14 -3.92 -18.62
CA ILE A 16 34.34 -4.66 -19.86
C ILE A 16 34.71 -6.14 -19.57
N GLN A 17 35.40 -6.45 -18.49
CA GLN A 17 35.69 -7.84 -18.14
C GLN A 17 34.46 -8.63 -17.69
N ALA A 18 33.51 -7.99 -16.95
CA ALA A 18 32.23 -8.64 -16.61
C ALA A 18 31.27 -8.77 -17.80
N ALA A 19 31.35 -7.83 -18.77
CA ALA A 19 30.54 -7.86 -19.98
C ALA A 19 31.20 -8.62 -21.16
N SER A 20 32.50 -8.88 -21.11
CA SER A 20 33.25 -9.54 -22.21
C SER A 20 33.13 -11.07 -22.27
N ALA A 21 32.40 -11.67 -21.33
CA ALA A 21 32.15 -13.11 -21.34
C ALA A 21 31.01 -13.54 -22.30
N ALA A 22 30.31 -12.59 -22.94
CA ALA A 22 29.29 -12.89 -23.94
C ALA A 22 29.50 -12.04 -25.19
N GLU A 23 29.83 -12.65 -26.30
CA GLU A 23 29.66 -12.04 -27.62
C GLU A 23 28.15 -11.71 -27.79
N ALA A 24 27.81 -10.41 -27.83
CA ALA A 24 26.42 -10.00 -28.03
C ALA A 24 25.96 -10.47 -29.43
N ALA A 25 24.79 -11.07 -29.48
CA ALA A 25 24.11 -11.33 -30.74
C ALA A 25 23.90 -10.02 -31.51
N PRO A 26 24.07 -10.00 -32.83
CA PRO A 26 23.91 -8.79 -33.63
C PRO A 26 22.49 -8.24 -33.49
N GLY A 27 22.32 -7.07 -32.86
CA GLY A 27 21.05 -6.36 -32.70
C GLY A 27 20.40 -6.44 -31.33
N GLY A 28 21.04 -7.04 -30.32
CA GLY A 28 20.52 -7.12 -28.94
C GLY A 28 21.00 -5.98 -28.03
N SER A 29 20.39 -5.86 -26.84
CA SER A 29 20.81 -4.92 -25.79
C SER A 29 22.23 -5.21 -25.32
N ASN A 30 22.98 -4.16 -24.92
CA ASN A 30 24.29 -4.27 -24.28
C ASN A 30 24.29 -5.20 -23.05
N TYR A 31 23.12 -5.44 -22.46
CA TYR A 31 22.90 -6.26 -21.28
C TYR A 31 22.04 -7.49 -21.55
N ALA A 32 21.70 -7.75 -22.83
CA ALA A 32 21.04 -8.99 -23.22
C ALA A 32 21.93 -10.19 -22.86
N ARG A 33 21.28 -11.22 -22.32
CA ARG A 33 21.97 -12.46 -21.98
C ARG A 33 22.08 -13.35 -23.22
N PRO A 34 23.05 -14.29 -23.27
CA PRO A 34 23.35 -15.09 -24.48
C PRO A 34 22.16 -15.93 -24.97
N PHE A 35 21.31 -16.40 -24.08
CA PHE A 35 20.18 -17.27 -24.43
C PHE A 35 18.86 -16.55 -24.23
N GLU A 36 18.12 -16.41 -25.32
CA GLU A 36 16.83 -15.74 -25.36
C GLU A 36 15.70 -16.64 -24.87
N THR A 37 14.63 -16.01 -24.44
CA THR A 37 13.35 -16.64 -24.07
C THR A 37 12.24 -16.06 -24.95
N PRO A 38 11.04 -16.70 -25.03
CA PRO A 38 9.94 -16.24 -25.87
C PRO A 38 9.53 -14.78 -25.66
N THR A 39 9.75 -14.26 -24.46
CA THR A 39 9.49 -12.86 -24.10
C THR A 39 10.62 -12.33 -23.23
N HIS A 40 11.01 -11.09 -23.45
CA HIS A 40 12.02 -10.42 -22.64
C HIS A 40 11.38 -9.46 -21.62
N PRO A 41 12.04 -9.15 -20.49
CA PRO A 41 11.59 -8.10 -19.59
C PRO A 41 11.64 -6.72 -20.26
N ALA A 42 10.84 -5.78 -19.81
CA ALA A 42 10.85 -4.41 -20.34
C ALA A 42 12.18 -3.68 -20.06
N PHE A 43 12.75 -3.94 -18.89
CA PHE A 43 14.05 -3.45 -18.48
C PHE A 43 14.97 -4.58 -18.07
N LEU A 44 16.26 -4.39 -18.29
CA LEU A 44 17.33 -5.31 -17.89
C LEU A 44 18.06 -4.75 -16.67
N ALA A 45 18.31 -5.60 -15.68
CA ALA A 45 19.10 -5.20 -14.52
C ALA A 45 20.54 -4.87 -14.97
N LEU A 46 21.07 -3.76 -14.45
CA LEU A 46 22.49 -3.47 -14.53
C LEU A 46 23.26 -4.40 -13.57
N PRO A 47 24.52 -4.73 -13.83
CA PRO A 47 25.34 -5.47 -12.89
C PRO A 47 25.38 -4.79 -11.52
N PRO A 48 25.31 -5.52 -10.40
CA PRO A 48 25.58 -4.95 -9.09
C PRO A 48 26.91 -4.20 -9.09
N GLY A 49 26.91 -2.97 -8.54
CA GLY A 49 28.08 -2.07 -8.63
C GLY A 49 28.01 -1.07 -9.77
N ALA A 50 27.15 -1.26 -10.78
CA ALA A 50 26.92 -0.24 -11.80
C ALA A 50 26.27 1.03 -11.21
N VAL A 51 25.49 0.91 -10.14
CA VAL A 51 24.87 2.00 -9.41
C VAL A 51 25.55 2.16 -8.04
N GLU A 52 26.33 3.21 -7.90
CA GLU A 52 27.05 3.57 -6.68
C GLU A 52 26.26 4.65 -5.90
N PRO A 53 25.81 4.39 -4.65
CA PRO A 53 25.08 5.38 -3.87
C PRO A 53 26.00 6.55 -3.49
N GLN A 54 25.42 7.75 -3.42
CA GLN A 54 26.12 8.98 -3.03
C GLN A 54 25.36 9.65 -1.87
N GLY A 55 25.94 10.69 -1.29
CA GLY A 55 25.31 11.50 -0.25
C GLY A 55 24.65 10.68 0.85
N TRP A 56 23.46 11.09 1.27
CA TRP A 56 22.72 10.43 2.37
C TRP A 56 22.46 8.93 2.12
N LEU A 57 22.28 8.51 0.86
CA LEU A 57 22.02 7.12 0.53
C LEU A 57 23.26 6.26 0.73
N ARG A 58 24.46 6.82 0.45
CA ARG A 58 25.73 6.17 0.76
C ARG A 58 25.91 6.02 2.27
N ASP A 59 25.62 7.07 3.04
CA ASP A 59 25.74 7.02 4.49
C ASP A 59 24.83 5.93 5.09
N TRP A 60 23.63 5.74 4.53
CA TRP A 60 22.74 4.68 4.96
C TRP A 60 23.25 3.29 4.55
N CYS A 61 23.85 3.15 3.38
CA CYS A 61 24.53 1.91 2.97
C CYS A 61 25.74 1.61 3.87
N LEU A 62 26.50 2.61 4.28
CA LEU A 62 27.62 2.45 5.20
C LEU A 62 27.15 2.02 6.60
N ALA A 63 26.03 2.57 7.09
CA ALA A 63 25.42 2.14 8.34
C ALA A 63 24.98 0.67 8.27
N ALA A 64 24.42 0.22 7.13
CA ALA A 64 24.07 -1.18 6.90
C ALA A 64 25.33 -2.08 6.89
N ARG A 65 26.42 -1.63 6.23
CA ARG A 65 27.71 -2.32 6.23
C ARG A 65 28.27 -2.49 7.65
N ASP A 66 28.31 -1.40 8.41
CA ASP A 66 28.89 -1.37 9.77
C ASP A 66 27.96 -1.98 10.83
N GLY A 67 26.71 -2.23 10.45
CA GLY A 67 25.69 -2.89 11.24
C GLY A 67 25.47 -4.35 10.82
N TYR A 68 24.21 -4.71 10.55
CA TYR A 68 23.83 -6.11 10.28
C TYR A 68 24.56 -6.71 9.08
N THR A 69 24.60 -6.03 7.95
CA THR A 69 24.98 -6.68 6.69
C THR A 69 26.42 -7.15 6.68
N GLY A 70 27.35 -6.37 7.23
CA GLY A 70 28.75 -6.78 7.32
C GLY A 70 29.09 -7.69 8.49
N HIS A 71 28.20 -7.80 9.50
CA HIS A 71 28.51 -8.45 10.78
C HIS A 71 27.47 -9.47 11.25
N MET A 72 26.62 -9.98 10.35
CA MET A 72 25.50 -10.85 10.71
C MET A 72 25.94 -12.12 11.44
N ASP A 73 27.05 -12.70 11.06
CA ASP A 73 27.61 -13.92 11.68
C ASP A 73 28.18 -13.69 13.11
N GLU A 74 28.36 -12.42 13.50
CA GLU A 74 28.69 -12.04 14.88
C GLU A 74 27.45 -11.93 15.77
N TYR A 75 26.27 -11.75 15.18
CA TYR A 75 25.01 -11.59 15.89
C TYR A 75 24.40 -12.91 16.35
N ASP A 76 24.55 -13.96 15.54
CA ASP A 76 24.06 -15.28 15.88
C ASP A 76 24.90 -16.38 15.23
N ILE A 77 25.18 -17.44 15.98
CA ILE A 77 25.94 -18.61 15.55
C ILE A 77 25.29 -19.31 14.34
N GLU A 78 23.96 -19.22 14.21
CA GLU A 78 23.23 -19.82 13.11
C GLU A 78 23.61 -19.19 11.76
N PHE A 79 23.83 -17.89 11.70
CA PHE A 79 24.34 -17.23 10.49
C PHE A 79 25.77 -17.61 10.15
N LYS A 80 26.60 -17.87 11.18
CA LYS A 80 27.96 -18.38 10.96
C LYS A 80 27.97 -19.78 10.36
N ARG A 81 27.01 -20.63 10.75
CA ARG A 81 26.87 -22.02 10.30
C ARG A 81 26.09 -22.16 9.00
N ALA A 82 25.25 -21.19 8.65
CA ALA A 82 24.42 -21.24 7.46
C ALA A 82 25.25 -21.55 6.21
N TRP A 83 24.92 -22.64 5.54
CA TRP A 83 25.58 -23.11 4.30
C TRP A 83 27.10 -23.36 4.43
N ALA A 84 27.62 -23.48 5.65
CA ALA A 84 29.02 -23.86 5.85
C ALA A 84 29.24 -25.33 5.45
N ALA A 85 30.46 -25.65 4.97
CA ALA A 85 30.80 -26.97 4.43
C ALA A 85 30.62 -28.12 5.42
N ASP A 86 30.84 -27.83 6.72
CA ASP A 86 30.73 -28.78 7.84
C ASP A 86 29.35 -28.84 8.47
N HIS A 87 28.42 -27.98 8.06
CA HIS A 87 27.08 -27.91 8.62
C HIS A 87 26.02 -28.45 7.65
N LYS A 88 25.38 -29.56 8.01
CA LYS A 88 24.41 -30.28 7.19
C LYS A 88 23.08 -30.40 7.91
N MET A 89 21.98 -30.06 7.26
CA MET A 89 20.63 -30.34 7.76
C MET A 89 20.27 -31.79 7.46
N THR A 90 19.95 -32.57 8.45
CA THR A 90 19.50 -33.96 8.28
C THR A 90 18.39 -34.29 9.26
N GLY A 91 17.53 -35.25 8.91
CA GLY A 91 16.43 -35.70 9.75
C GLY A 91 15.50 -34.54 10.16
N GLU A 92 15.18 -34.43 11.44
CA GLU A 92 14.29 -33.39 11.96
C GLU A 92 14.80 -31.95 11.74
N LYS A 93 16.12 -31.76 11.55
CA LYS A 93 16.71 -30.43 11.29
C LYS A 93 16.34 -29.88 9.92
N LEU A 94 15.82 -30.71 9.02
CA LEU A 94 15.20 -30.24 7.78
C LEU A 94 13.92 -29.44 8.00
N MET A 95 13.26 -29.64 9.17
CA MET A 95 12.10 -28.84 9.52
C MET A 95 12.52 -27.42 9.90
N TRP A 96 11.78 -26.42 9.40
CA TRP A 96 12.10 -25.01 9.61
C TRP A 96 12.30 -24.63 11.09
N TYR A 97 11.45 -25.11 12.00
CA TYR A 97 11.53 -24.85 13.44
C TYR A 97 12.61 -25.67 14.19
N LYS A 98 13.30 -26.57 13.50
CA LYS A 98 14.36 -27.41 14.07
C LYS A 98 15.78 -27.07 13.58
N GLY A 99 15.92 -26.28 12.51
CA GLY A 99 17.22 -25.90 11.98
C GLY A 99 17.24 -25.24 10.59
N ALA A 100 16.17 -25.34 9.81
CA ALA A 100 16.14 -24.78 8.44
C ALA A 100 16.20 -23.23 8.40
N TRP A 101 15.88 -22.56 9.50
CA TRP A 101 15.96 -21.09 9.61
C TRP A 101 17.34 -20.52 9.27
N ALA A 102 18.40 -21.22 9.67
CA ALA A 102 19.74 -20.78 9.38
C ALA A 102 20.00 -20.74 7.87
N TYR A 103 19.49 -21.70 7.13
CA TYR A 103 19.68 -21.81 5.67
C TYR A 103 18.86 -20.78 4.92
N GLU A 104 17.62 -20.55 5.32
CA GLU A 104 16.80 -19.46 4.83
C GLU A 104 17.47 -18.11 5.09
N GLY A 105 17.80 -17.85 6.36
CA GLY A 105 18.43 -16.60 6.76
C GLY A 105 19.78 -16.36 6.10
N GLY A 106 20.57 -17.43 5.89
CA GLY A 106 21.83 -17.35 5.13
C GLY A 106 21.62 -16.89 3.70
N GLY A 107 20.62 -17.44 3.01
CA GLY A 107 20.26 -17.01 1.65
C GLY A 107 19.89 -15.51 1.58
N TYR A 108 19.06 -15.04 2.49
CA TYR A 108 18.69 -13.62 2.56
C TYR A 108 19.90 -12.72 2.84
N TRP A 109 20.72 -13.10 3.80
CA TRP A 109 21.89 -12.31 4.17
C TRP A 109 22.94 -12.26 3.04
N PHE A 110 23.28 -13.40 2.42
CA PHE A 110 24.30 -13.46 1.36
C PHE A 110 23.91 -12.63 0.12
N ASP A 111 22.62 -12.58 -0.23
CA ASP A 111 22.12 -11.71 -1.31
C ASP A 111 22.34 -10.23 -0.96
N GLY A 112 21.95 -9.82 0.25
CA GLY A 112 22.18 -8.45 0.72
C GLY A 112 23.66 -8.10 0.82
N LEU A 113 24.48 -9.00 1.35
CA LEU A 113 25.93 -8.85 1.51
C LEU A 113 26.65 -8.64 0.18
N ALA A 114 26.39 -9.51 -0.81
CA ALA A 114 26.97 -9.41 -2.14
C ALA A 114 26.59 -8.11 -2.83
N ARG A 115 25.29 -7.78 -2.87
CA ARG A 115 24.81 -6.56 -3.55
C ARG A 115 25.31 -5.29 -2.89
N LEU A 116 25.35 -5.24 -1.56
CA LEU A 116 25.86 -4.07 -0.83
C LEU A 116 27.37 -3.92 -1.07
N GLY A 117 28.13 -5.02 -1.04
CA GLY A 117 29.55 -5.02 -1.34
C GLY A 117 29.84 -4.42 -2.72
N TYR A 118 29.15 -4.88 -3.75
CA TYR A 118 29.30 -4.34 -5.10
C TYR A 118 28.83 -2.88 -5.19
N ALA A 119 27.69 -2.51 -4.62
CA ALA A 119 27.18 -1.14 -4.67
C ALA A 119 28.12 -0.13 -4.00
N LEU A 120 28.80 -0.53 -2.93
CA LEU A 120 29.80 0.28 -2.23
C LEU A 120 31.22 0.17 -2.79
N HIS A 121 31.46 -0.77 -3.70
CA HIS A 121 32.81 -1.20 -4.12
C HIS A 121 33.70 -1.59 -2.91
N ASP A 122 33.09 -2.31 -1.96
CA ASP A 122 33.73 -2.75 -0.72
C ASP A 122 34.27 -4.18 -0.89
N GLU A 123 35.58 -4.29 -1.10
CA GLU A 123 36.23 -5.56 -1.33
C GLU A 123 36.13 -6.53 -0.14
N ALA A 124 36.01 -6.01 1.08
CA ALA A 124 35.86 -6.85 2.25
C ALA A 124 34.50 -7.56 2.28
N LEU A 125 33.42 -6.83 2.00
CA LEU A 125 32.09 -7.43 1.87
C LEU A 125 32.00 -8.40 0.69
N ILE A 126 32.58 -8.05 -0.47
CA ILE A 126 32.62 -8.91 -1.66
C ILE A 126 33.36 -10.20 -1.34
N HIS A 127 34.52 -10.10 -0.66
CA HIS A 127 35.28 -11.26 -0.25
C HIS A 127 34.52 -12.14 0.77
N GLN A 128 33.86 -11.53 1.73
CA GLN A 128 33.02 -12.26 2.71
C GLN A 128 31.88 -13.01 2.02
N ALA A 129 31.18 -12.35 1.05
CA ALA A 129 30.14 -13.00 0.25
C ALA A 129 30.73 -14.16 -0.57
N LYS A 130 31.86 -13.94 -1.23
CA LYS A 130 32.57 -14.98 -1.98
C LYS A 130 32.87 -16.21 -1.14
N GLN A 131 33.45 -16.02 0.04
CA GLN A 131 33.77 -17.13 0.94
C GLN A 131 32.56 -17.97 1.30
N ARG A 132 31.41 -17.31 1.59
CA ARG A 132 30.14 -18.00 1.91
C ARG A 132 29.58 -18.78 0.74
N LEU A 133 29.60 -18.21 -0.47
CA LEU A 133 29.09 -18.86 -1.67
C LEU A 133 30.01 -19.96 -2.17
N TYR A 134 31.33 -19.80 -2.02
CA TYR A 134 32.31 -20.84 -2.36
C TYR A 134 32.18 -22.06 -1.46
N ALA A 135 31.85 -21.90 -0.16
CA ALA A 135 31.56 -23.03 0.70
C ALA A 135 30.45 -23.94 0.16
N VAL A 136 29.51 -23.37 -0.61
CA VAL A 136 28.48 -24.14 -1.32
C VAL A 136 29.04 -24.68 -2.63
N ALA A 137 29.62 -23.84 -3.48
CA ALA A 137 30.07 -24.19 -4.82
C ALA A 137 31.11 -25.33 -4.80
N ASP A 138 32.06 -25.31 -3.85
CA ASP A 138 33.11 -26.34 -3.70
C ASP A 138 32.54 -27.71 -3.30
N ASN A 139 31.36 -27.74 -2.65
CA ASN A 139 30.72 -28.98 -2.23
C ASN A 139 29.65 -29.50 -3.21
N MET A 140 29.29 -28.73 -4.25
CA MET A 140 28.28 -29.14 -5.23
C MET A 140 28.73 -30.42 -6.01
N ASN A 141 27.82 -31.37 -6.06
CA ASN A 141 27.98 -32.59 -6.83
C ASN A 141 26.75 -32.84 -7.71
N THR A 142 26.88 -33.73 -8.68
CA THR A 142 25.81 -34.06 -9.62
C THR A 142 24.73 -34.96 -9.02
N GLY A 143 24.96 -35.53 -7.85
CA GLY A 143 24.01 -36.35 -7.11
C GLY A 143 23.12 -35.55 -6.11
N GLY A 144 23.51 -34.30 -5.81
CA GLY A 144 22.83 -33.48 -4.83
C GLY A 144 21.42 -33.01 -5.26
N LEU A 145 20.59 -32.73 -4.28
CA LEU A 145 19.25 -32.17 -4.51
C LEU A 145 19.32 -30.64 -4.43
N LEU A 146 19.31 -29.96 -5.56
CA LEU A 146 19.61 -28.52 -5.66
C LEU A 146 20.97 -28.21 -5.00
N PHE A 147 21.00 -27.30 -4.01
CA PHE A 147 22.20 -26.95 -3.27
C PHE A 147 22.43 -27.82 -2.02
N LEU A 148 21.58 -28.82 -1.78
CA LEU A 148 21.69 -29.76 -0.67
C LEU A 148 22.61 -30.92 -1.07
N TRP A 149 23.92 -30.69 -1.21
CA TRP A 149 24.91 -31.67 -1.72
C TRP A 149 25.05 -32.92 -0.88
N TRP A 150 24.59 -32.89 0.37
CA TRP A 150 24.63 -34.05 1.30
C TRP A 150 23.39 -34.95 1.17
N LEU A 151 22.41 -34.60 0.37
CA LEU A 151 21.22 -35.40 0.02
C LEU A 151 21.38 -35.92 -1.40
N ASP A 152 21.07 -37.21 -1.59
CA ASP A 152 21.15 -37.84 -2.92
C ASP A 152 19.77 -37.77 -3.60
N ARG A 153 19.68 -37.04 -4.69
CA ARG A 153 18.44 -36.88 -5.49
C ARG A 153 17.89 -38.21 -6.00
N ASN A 154 18.72 -39.25 -6.17
CA ASN A 154 18.32 -40.55 -6.69
C ASN A 154 17.81 -41.48 -5.57
N LYS A 155 17.94 -41.09 -4.31
CA LYS A 155 17.43 -41.84 -3.17
C LYS A 155 16.02 -41.39 -2.81
N PRO A 156 14.99 -42.29 -2.94
CA PRO A 156 13.62 -41.96 -2.57
C PRO A 156 13.46 -41.49 -1.13
N GLU A 157 14.28 -41.99 -0.21
CA GLU A 157 14.27 -41.62 1.22
C GLU A 157 14.68 -40.18 1.44
N ASP A 158 15.71 -39.69 0.72
CA ASP A 158 16.17 -38.29 0.85
C ASP A 158 15.13 -37.34 0.27
N ARG A 159 14.56 -37.68 -0.88
CA ARG A 159 13.44 -36.94 -1.46
C ARG A 159 12.23 -36.88 -0.53
N LYS A 160 11.86 -38.04 0.03
CA LYS A 160 10.74 -38.13 0.98
C LYS A 160 11.02 -37.33 2.23
N ALA A 161 12.26 -37.29 2.71
CA ALA A 161 12.64 -36.52 3.89
C ALA A 161 12.49 -34.99 3.65
N VAL A 162 12.87 -34.48 2.47
CA VAL A 162 12.70 -33.08 2.11
C VAL A 162 11.21 -32.72 2.02
N VAL A 163 10.40 -33.58 1.40
CA VAL A 163 8.95 -33.37 1.29
C VAL A 163 8.27 -33.41 2.67
N ALA A 164 8.68 -34.37 3.53
CA ALA A 164 8.12 -34.52 4.88
C ALA A 164 8.55 -33.41 5.84
N ALA A 165 9.61 -32.67 5.50
CA ALA A 165 10.17 -31.61 6.36
C ALA A 165 9.34 -30.31 6.43
N GLY A 166 8.06 -30.40 6.19
CA GLY A 166 7.15 -29.27 6.29
C GLY A 166 7.16 -28.40 5.02
N GLU A 167 6.32 -28.80 4.08
CA GLU A 167 5.98 -28.01 2.89
C GLU A 167 7.17 -27.60 2.00
N GLY A 168 8.29 -28.36 2.03
CA GLY A 168 9.44 -28.09 1.17
C GLY A 168 10.35 -26.92 1.59
N TRP A 169 10.31 -26.59 2.83
CA TRP A 169 11.10 -25.51 3.40
C TRP A 169 12.61 -25.53 3.03
N PRO A 170 13.29 -26.70 2.99
CA PRO A 170 14.67 -26.74 2.53
C PRO A 170 14.84 -26.26 1.08
N LEU A 171 13.87 -26.54 0.21
CA LEU A 171 13.90 -26.09 -1.17
C LEU A 171 13.58 -24.60 -1.33
N TRP A 172 12.78 -24.05 -0.42
CA TRP A 172 12.61 -22.61 -0.28
C TRP A 172 13.95 -21.92 0.01
N ALA A 173 14.70 -22.40 0.99
CA ALA A 173 16.02 -21.90 1.33
C ALA A 173 17.01 -22.00 0.15
N CYS A 174 16.92 -23.07 -0.65
CA CYS A 174 17.70 -23.22 -1.89
C CYS A 174 17.42 -22.09 -2.89
N GLY A 175 16.18 -21.69 -3.07
CA GLY A 175 15.82 -20.58 -3.96
C GLY A 175 16.39 -19.23 -3.51
N LEU A 176 16.43 -19.00 -2.21
CA LEU A 176 17.03 -17.79 -1.64
C LEU A 176 18.56 -17.77 -1.82
N LEU A 177 19.20 -18.91 -1.60
CA LEU A 177 20.63 -19.06 -1.89
C LEU A 177 20.93 -18.89 -3.39
N GLY A 178 20.12 -19.51 -4.25
CA GLY A 178 20.25 -19.36 -5.72
C GLY A 178 20.17 -17.89 -6.13
N ARG A 179 19.30 -17.10 -5.51
CA ARG A 179 19.20 -15.65 -5.74
C ARG A 179 20.47 -14.91 -5.29
N ALA A 180 21.03 -15.29 -4.15
CA ALA A 180 22.30 -14.72 -3.70
C ALA A 180 23.45 -15.05 -4.67
N MET A 181 23.52 -16.30 -5.15
CA MET A 181 24.52 -16.74 -6.11
C MET A 181 24.39 -16.06 -7.48
N THR A 182 23.16 -15.90 -7.99
CA THR A 182 22.92 -15.16 -9.26
C THR A 182 23.27 -13.69 -9.12
N GLY A 183 22.96 -13.07 -7.97
CA GLY A 183 23.34 -11.67 -7.66
C GLY A 183 24.87 -11.50 -7.62
N TYR A 184 25.57 -12.42 -6.97
CA TYR A 184 27.02 -12.41 -6.90
C TYR A 184 27.64 -12.63 -8.29
N TYR A 185 27.16 -13.62 -9.07
CA TYR A 185 27.63 -13.87 -10.42
C TYR A 185 27.44 -12.68 -11.34
N ALA A 186 26.28 -12.04 -11.29
CA ALA A 186 25.99 -10.85 -12.07
C ALA A 186 26.97 -9.69 -11.81
N GLY A 187 27.51 -9.60 -10.61
CA GLY A 187 28.53 -8.59 -10.25
C GLY A 187 29.96 -9.01 -10.55
N SER A 188 30.28 -10.31 -10.45
CA SER A 188 31.65 -10.82 -10.54
C SER A 188 32.03 -11.45 -11.88
N GLY A 189 31.06 -12.04 -12.61
CA GLY A 189 31.33 -12.96 -13.71
C GLY A 189 32.00 -14.27 -13.28
N ASP A 190 31.95 -14.64 -12.01
CA ASP A 190 32.68 -15.78 -11.44
C ASP A 190 32.10 -17.11 -11.89
N LYS A 191 32.82 -17.73 -12.86
CA LYS A 191 32.39 -18.97 -13.51
C LYS A 191 32.20 -20.12 -12.52
N HIS A 192 32.94 -20.17 -11.43
CA HIS A 192 32.82 -21.24 -10.43
C HIS A 192 31.44 -21.24 -9.78
N VAL A 193 30.91 -20.03 -9.47
CA VAL A 193 29.56 -19.87 -8.94
C VAL A 193 28.50 -20.17 -10.01
N LEU A 194 28.72 -19.80 -11.27
CA LEU A 194 27.82 -20.15 -12.37
C LEU A 194 27.74 -21.65 -12.57
N ASP A 195 28.89 -22.36 -12.56
CA ASP A 195 28.96 -23.82 -12.71
C ASP A 195 28.17 -24.53 -11.55
N ALA A 196 28.24 -23.98 -10.35
CA ALA A 196 27.46 -24.49 -9.22
C ALA A 196 25.95 -24.29 -9.41
N LEU A 197 25.54 -23.11 -9.87
CA LEU A 197 24.14 -22.82 -10.22
C LEU A 197 23.64 -23.77 -11.32
N GLU A 198 24.42 -23.96 -12.36
CA GLU A 198 24.11 -24.86 -13.46
C GLU A 198 23.94 -26.30 -12.99
N LYS A 199 24.89 -26.82 -12.19
CA LYS A 199 24.80 -28.13 -11.56
C LYS A 199 23.53 -28.30 -10.74
N ALA A 200 23.16 -27.27 -9.93
CA ALA A 200 21.99 -27.31 -9.08
C ALA A 200 20.70 -27.45 -9.91
N TYR A 201 20.49 -26.58 -10.88
CA TYR A 201 19.23 -26.49 -11.63
C TYR A 201 19.11 -27.45 -12.82
N ALA A 202 20.21 -27.90 -13.40
CA ALA A 202 20.19 -28.89 -14.47
C ALA A 202 20.04 -30.32 -13.98
N SER A 203 20.32 -30.58 -12.73
CA SER A 203 20.44 -31.93 -12.18
C SER A 203 19.14 -32.70 -12.06
N ASP A 204 18.02 -32.02 -11.86
CA ASP A 204 16.71 -32.65 -11.68
C ASP A 204 15.60 -31.81 -12.34
N PRO A 205 15.04 -32.25 -13.49
CA PRO A 205 13.98 -31.51 -14.18
C PRO A 205 12.68 -31.42 -13.38
N ASP A 206 12.49 -32.22 -12.35
CA ASP A 206 11.34 -32.17 -11.49
C ASP A 206 11.52 -31.29 -10.26
N CYS A 207 12.74 -30.80 -9.97
CA CYS A 207 13.02 -30.04 -8.75
C CYS A 207 12.20 -28.76 -8.62
N LEU A 208 11.84 -28.11 -9.72
CA LEU A 208 11.01 -26.91 -9.74
C LEU A 208 9.50 -27.19 -9.62
N ARG A 209 9.10 -28.47 -9.63
CA ARG A 209 7.69 -28.88 -9.62
C ARG A 209 7.15 -29.28 -8.24
N TRP A 210 8.01 -29.55 -7.29
CA TRP A 210 7.66 -30.42 -6.19
C TRP A 210 6.87 -29.79 -5.05
N ILE A 211 7.15 -28.53 -4.68
CA ILE A 211 6.55 -27.98 -3.44
C ILE A 211 6.50 -26.45 -3.47
N THR A 212 5.74 -25.85 -2.55
CA THR A 212 5.65 -24.40 -2.28
C THR A 212 7.01 -23.71 -2.31
N GLY A 213 8.01 -24.30 -1.66
CA GLY A 213 9.37 -23.76 -1.62
C GLY A 213 10.10 -23.77 -2.97
N CYS A 214 9.69 -24.59 -3.93
CA CYS A 214 10.36 -24.63 -5.24
C CYS A 214 10.11 -23.39 -6.09
N VAL A 215 9.02 -22.65 -5.86
CA VAL A 215 8.69 -21.45 -6.63
C VAL A 215 9.77 -20.38 -6.48
N SER A 216 10.40 -20.27 -5.31
CA SER A 216 11.52 -19.34 -5.07
C SER A 216 12.75 -19.64 -5.95
N ASN A 217 12.88 -20.87 -6.46
CA ASN A 217 13.96 -21.28 -7.35
C ASN A 217 13.75 -20.86 -8.83
N SER A 218 12.56 -20.43 -9.22
CA SER A 218 12.25 -20.13 -10.63
C SER A 218 13.08 -18.97 -11.20
N TRP A 219 13.30 -17.90 -10.46
CA TRP A 219 14.13 -16.78 -10.88
C TRP A 219 15.60 -17.17 -11.03
N PRO A 220 16.26 -17.77 -10.02
CA PRO A 220 17.63 -18.21 -10.19
C PRO A 220 17.82 -19.23 -11.31
N ALA A 221 16.87 -20.16 -11.49
CA ALA A 221 16.91 -21.09 -12.59
C ALA A 221 16.78 -20.39 -13.96
N TYR A 222 15.83 -19.46 -14.10
CA TYR A 222 15.66 -18.64 -15.29
C TYR A 222 16.93 -17.83 -15.60
N ASP A 223 17.49 -17.15 -14.59
CA ASP A 223 18.72 -16.39 -14.74
C ASP A 223 19.87 -17.29 -15.19
N THR A 224 20.02 -18.46 -14.58
CA THR A 224 21.07 -19.43 -14.95
C THR A 224 20.89 -19.92 -16.36
N TYR A 225 19.66 -20.26 -16.79
CA TYR A 225 19.39 -20.65 -18.17
C TYR A 225 19.80 -19.57 -19.17
N THR A 226 19.41 -18.32 -18.91
CA THR A 226 19.71 -17.22 -19.84
C THR A 226 21.20 -16.93 -19.99
N TRP A 227 22.02 -17.35 -19.03
CA TRP A 227 23.49 -17.31 -19.14
C TRP A 227 24.11 -18.55 -19.79
N THR A 228 23.55 -19.75 -19.55
CA THR A 228 24.21 -21.01 -19.93
C THR A 228 23.56 -21.75 -21.12
N GLY A 229 22.24 -21.49 -21.33
CA GLY A 229 21.47 -22.26 -22.34
C GLY A 229 21.28 -23.74 -22.00
N ASN A 230 21.51 -24.15 -20.76
CA ASN A 230 21.51 -25.54 -20.37
C ASN A 230 20.14 -26.21 -20.61
N PRO A 231 20.07 -27.28 -21.43
CA PRO A 231 18.81 -27.94 -21.77
C PRO A 231 18.15 -28.64 -20.58
N GLY A 232 18.89 -29.03 -19.54
CA GLY A 232 18.34 -29.59 -18.32
C GLY A 232 17.54 -28.54 -17.53
N ILE A 233 18.06 -27.32 -17.48
CA ILE A 233 17.35 -26.18 -16.85
C ILE A 233 16.12 -25.80 -17.66
N ALA A 234 16.22 -25.77 -19.00
CA ALA A 234 15.07 -25.55 -19.88
C ALA A 234 13.97 -26.59 -19.64
N ALA A 235 14.34 -27.86 -19.51
CA ALA A 235 13.40 -28.94 -19.21
C ALA A 235 12.69 -28.77 -17.85
N ALA A 236 13.41 -28.28 -16.83
CA ALA A 236 12.85 -27.97 -15.51
C ALA A 236 11.85 -26.79 -15.56
N LEU A 237 12.18 -25.72 -16.28
CA LEU A 237 11.27 -24.57 -16.48
C LEU A 237 10.05 -24.96 -17.32
N ASP A 238 10.22 -25.79 -18.37
CA ASP A 238 9.11 -26.33 -19.15
C ASP A 238 8.19 -27.21 -18.29
N ALA A 239 8.76 -28.03 -17.45
CA ALA A 239 8.00 -28.87 -16.53
C ALA A 239 7.18 -28.02 -15.54
N MET A 240 7.70 -26.88 -15.13
CA MET A 240 7.01 -25.96 -14.23
C MET A 240 5.90 -25.16 -14.90
N PHE A 241 6.15 -24.60 -16.09
CA PHE A 241 5.27 -23.59 -16.69
C PHE A 241 4.44 -24.09 -17.88
N LYS A 242 4.94 -25.06 -18.69
CA LYS A 242 4.29 -25.53 -19.94
C LYS A 242 3.46 -26.78 -19.77
N LYS A 243 3.83 -27.69 -18.88
CA LYS A 243 3.06 -28.94 -18.68
C LYS A 243 1.80 -28.66 -17.86
N GLU A 244 0.63 -28.91 -18.47
CA GLU A 244 -0.63 -28.90 -17.76
C GLU A 244 -0.63 -29.99 -16.66
N GLY A 245 -1.15 -29.64 -15.48
CA GLY A 245 -1.27 -30.58 -14.36
C GLY A 245 0.02 -30.78 -13.55
N GLY A 246 1.07 -29.98 -13.76
CA GLY A 246 2.17 -29.93 -12.80
C GLY A 246 1.59 -29.71 -11.41
N ALA A 247 1.79 -30.72 -10.54
CA ALA A 247 1.30 -30.72 -9.17
C ALA A 247 2.05 -29.65 -8.34
N LEU A 248 1.84 -28.39 -8.71
CA LEU A 248 2.05 -27.31 -7.77
C LEU A 248 1.06 -27.54 -6.66
N LEU A 249 1.55 -27.46 -5.44
CA LEU A 249 0.72 -27.61 -4.26
C LEU A 249 -0.59 -26.85 -4.43
N PRO A 250 -1.69 -27.37 -3.89
CA PRO A 250 -2.99 -26.73 -3.96
C PRO A 250 -2.95 -25.23 -3.59
N ASN A 251 -2.06 -24.88 -2.68
CA ASN A 251 -1.88 -23.49 -2.20
C ASN A 251 -1.29 -22.55 -3.25
N LEU A 252 -0.48 -23.02 -4.20
CA LEU A 252 0.11 -22.15 -5.22
C LEU A 252 -0.65 -22.17 -6.54
N SER A 253 -1.47 -23.16 -6.77
CA SER A 253 -2.32 -23.22 -7.98
C SER A 253 -3.26 -22.01 -8.04
N ARG A 254 -3.65 -21.45 -6.90
CA ARG A 254 -4.48 -20.25 -6.79
C ARG A 254 -3.84 -19.00 -7.37
N TYR A 255 -2.51 -18.87 -7.31
CA TYR A 255 -1.80 -17.67 -7.80
C TYR A 255 -1.57 -17.67 -9.32
N ARG A 256 -1.91 -18.74 -10.03
CA ARG A 256 -1.77 -18.83 -11.49
C ARG A 256 -2.77 -17.99 -12.28
N LYS A 257 -3.84 -17.54 -11.63
CA LYS A 257 -4.86 -16.67 -12.22
C LYS A 257 -4.90 -15.35 -11.46
N ALA A 258 -5.14 -14.27 -12.17
CA ALA A 258 -5.42 -13.00 -11.54
C ALA A 258 -6.62 -13.14 -10.58
N PRO A 259 -6.58 -12.52 -9.38
CA PRO A 259 -7.70 -12.54 -8.47
C PRO A 259 -8.87 -11.73 -9.03
N ASP A 260 -10.08 -12.09 -8.64
CA ASP A 260 -11.24 -11.25 -8.88
C ASP A 260 -11.21 -10.05 -7.92
N LEU A 261 -11.00 -8.85 -8.47
CA LEU A 261 -10.93 -7.59 -7.71
C LEU A 261 -12.28 -6.87 -7.65
N THR A 262 -13.38 -7.52 -8.03
CA THR A 262 -14.72 -6.95 -7.92
C THR A 262 -15.05 -6.66 -6.45
N PRO A 263 -15.53 -5.45 -6.11
CA PRO A 263 -15.96 -5.15 -4.74
C PRO A 263 -16.99 -6.15 -4.23
N GLY A 264 -16.86 -6.55 -2.97
CA GLY A 264 -17.71 -7.56 -2.33
C GLY A 264 -17.27 -9.02 -2.55
N THR A 265 -16.37 -9.31 -3.49
CA THR A 265 -15.79 -10.65 -3.61
C THR A 265 -14.85 -10.96 -2.45
N SER A 266 -14.66 -12.25 -2.15
CA SER A 266 -13.76 -12.66 -1.07
C SER A 266 -12.66 -13.57 -1.62
N VAL A 267 -11.44 -13.31 -1.19
CA VAL A 267 -10.25 -14.12 -1.49
C VAL A 267 -9.70 -14.76 -0.22
N ASP A 268 -9.08 -15.92 -0.35
CA ASP A 268 -8.41 -16.56 0.78
C ASP A 268 -7.16 -15.74 1.15
N ASN A 269 -6.91 -15.55 2.43
CA ASN A 269 -5.69 -14.90 2.88
C ASN A 269 -4.48 -15.83 2.75
N ALA A 270 -3.29 -15.28 2.83
CA ALA A 270 -2.04 -16.01 2.78
C ALA A 270 -1.00 -15.37 3.70
N HIS A 271 -0.01 -16.14 4.10
CA HIS A 271 1.19 -15.62 4.74
C HIS A 271 1.88 -14.64 3.78
N VAL A 272 2.09 -13.39 4.21
CA VAL A 272 2.45 -12.31 3.27
C VAL A 272 3.83 -12.52 2.65
N VAL A 273 4.82 -12.99 3.42
CA VAL A 273 6.17 -13.26 2.89
C VAL A 273 6.12 -14.33 1.80
N GLU A 274 5.44 -15.46 2.07
CA GLU A 274 5.27 -16.52 1.08
C GLU A 274 4.49 -16.02 -0.16
N PHE A 275 3.49 -15.19 0.06
CA PHE A 275 2.71 -14.58 -1.02
C PHE A 275 3.59 -13.72 -1.93
N LEU A 276 4.40 -12.81 -1.37
CA LEU A 276 5.30 -11.94 -2.11
C LEU A 276 6.35 -12.74 -2.89
N GLU A 277 6.93 -13.74 -2.25
CA GLU A 277 7.94 -14.60 -2.87
C GLU A 277 7.33 -15.57 -3.90
N SER A 278 6.04 -15.93 -3.80
CA SER A 278 5.39 -16.92 -4.65
C SER A 278 4.64 -16.33 -5.85
N THR A 279 4.17 -15.09 -5.76
CA THR A 279 3.40 -14.45 -6.84
C THR A 279 4.31 -13.92 -7.94
N THR A 280 5.44 -13.32 -7.58
CA THR A 280 6.39 -12.74 -8.52
C THR A 280 7.01 -13.76 -9.49
N PRO A 281 7.33 -15.01 -9.12
CA PRO A 281 7.77 -16.04 -10.07
C PRO A 281 6.84 -16.31 -11.26
N TRP A 282 5.55 -15.95 -11.17
CA TRP A 282 4.68 -16.00 -12.34
C TRP A 282 5.11 -15.04 -13.45
N ALA A 283 5.82 -13.96 -13.10
CA ALA A 283 6.47 -13.12 -14.11
C ALA A 283 7.55 -13.90 -14.91
N VAL A 284 8.27 -14.83 -14.26
CA VAL A 284 9.17 -15.79 -14.97
C VAL A 284 8.35 -16.68 -15.90
N GLY A 285 7.17 -17.15 -15.47
CA GLY A 285 6.27 -17.91 -16.33
C GLY A 285 5.89 -17.16 -17.61
N TYR A 286 5.64 -15.86 -17.51
CA TYR A 286 5.42 -14.99 -18.68
C TYR A 286 6.67 -14.90 -19.56
N LEU A 287 7.83 -14.62 -18.99
CA LEU A 287 9.10 -14.52 -19.73
C LEU A 287 9.41 -15.84 -20.45
N TRP A 288 9.16 -16.97 -19.80
CA TRP A 288 9.46 -18.31 -20.31
C TRP A 288 8.47 -18.82 -21.36
N THR A 289 7.19 -18.46 -21.27
CA THR A 289 6.13 -18.99 -22.14
C THR A 289 5.57 -17.99 -23.13
N GLY A 290 5.71 -16.69 -22.90
CA GLY A 290 5.01 -15.61 -23.61
C GLY A 290 3.52 -15.48 -23.24
N ASP A 291 2.98 -16.34 -22.38
CA ASP A 291 1.57 -16.33 -22.01
C ASP A 291 1.28 -15.22 -20.97
N THR A 292 0.57 -14.19 -21.43
CA THR A 292 0.24 -12.99 -20.62
C THR A 292 -0.58 -13.29 -19.37
N LYS A 293 -1.25 -14.46 -19.27
CA LYS A 293 -2.01 -14.83 -18.07
C LYS A 293 -1.12 -14.89 -16.82
N TYR A 294 0.14 -15.30 -16.96
CA TYR A 294 1.09 -15.34 -15.86
C TYR A 294 1.45 -13.94 -15.36
N LEU A 295 1.68 -13.00 -16.29
CA LEU A 295 1.95 -11.61 -15.92
C LEU A 295 0.72 -10.95 -15.27
N GLN A 296 -0.46 -11.19 -15.85
CA GLN A 296 -1.73 -10.72 -15.28
C GLN A 296 -1.97 -11.27 -13.87
N ALA A 297 -1.61 -12.54 -13.63
CA ALA A 297 -1.68 -13.13 -12.30
C ALA A 297 -0.70 -12.44 -11.34
N ALA A 298 0.58 -12.31 -11.70
CA ALA A 298 1.59 -11.67 -10.86
C ALA A 298 1.20 -10.23 -10.48
N VAL A 299 0.81 -9.43 -11.46
CA VAL A 299 0.38 -8.03 -11.26
C VAL A 299 -0.93 -7.97 -10.48
N GLY A 300 -1.93 -8.76 -10.85
CA GLY A 300 -3.25 -8.75 -10.22
C GLY A 300 -3.22 -9.12 -8.74
N TRP A 301 -2.37 -10.06 -8.35
CA TRP A 301 -2.20 -10.41 -6.93
C TRP A 301 -1.52 -9.29 -6.13
N HIS A 302 -0.58 -8.56 -6.71
CA HIS A 302 -0.01 -7.38 -6.06
C HIS A 302 -1.00 -6.20 -6.02
N ASP A 303 -1.86 -6.05 -7.02
CA ASP A 303 -2.95 -5.08 -7.01
C ASP A 303 -4.02 -5.41 -5.96
N LEU A 304 -4.21 -6.70 -5.65
CA LEU A 304 -5.05 -7.14 -4.51
C LEU A 304 -4.52 -6.58 -3.19
N LEU A 305 -3.21 -6.72 -2.92
CA LEU A 305 -2.62 -6.18 -1.70
C LEU A 305 -2.83 -4.67 -1.57
N GLU A 306 -2.67 -3.93 -2.66
CA GLU A 306 -2.93 -2.47 -2.65
C GLU A 306 -4.37 -2.13 -2.25
N ARG A 307 -5.34 -2.96 -2.63
CA ARG A 307 -6.76 -2.70 -2.35
C ARG A 307 -7.21 -3.10 -0.96
N VAL A 308 -6.67 -4.20 -0.42
CA VAL A 308 -7.23 -4.81 0.79
C VAL A 308 -6.33 -4.68 2.02
N ALA A 309 -5.00 -4.65 1.84
CA ALA A 309 -4.07 -4.83 2.93
C ALA A 309 -2.97 -3.76 3.00
N MET A 310 -2.93 -2.81 2.07
CA MET A 310 -1.85 -1.83 2.01
C MET A 310 -1.91 -0.83 3.14
N GLN A 311 -0.84 -0.76 3.93
CA GLN A 311 -0.67 0.27 4.95
C GLN A 311 -0.22 1.60 4.32
N PRO A 312 -0.52 2.75 4.94
CA PRO A 312 -0.12 4.05 4.40
C PRO A 312 1.37 4.19 4.11
N TYR A 313 2.23 3.50 4.85
CA TYR A 313 3.69 3.49 4.63
C TYR A 313 4.16 2.60 3.47
N GLY A 314 3.25 2.00 2.71
CA GLY A 314 3.55 1.34 1.45
C GLY A 314 3.95 -0.13 1.50
N VAL A 315 3.68 -0.82 2.61
CA VAL A 315 3.88 -2.27 2.75
C VAL A 315 2.58 -2.90 3.23
N PRO A 316 2.21 -4.10 2.75
CA PRO A 316 0.99 -4.76 3.20
C PRO A 316 0.99 -5.03 4.70
N VAL A 317 -0.17 -4.97 5.31
CA VAL A 317 -0.36 -5.49 6.66
C VAL A 317 -0.26 -7.00 6.62
N SER A 318 0.51 -7.57 7.55
CA SER A 318 0.69 -9.00 7.53
C SER A 318 0.24 -9.70 8.80
N ASP A 319 0.36 -9.15 9.95
CA ASP A 319 0.17 -9.99 11.13
C ASP A 319 0.57 -11.47 10.85
N GLU A 320 1.65 -11.69 10.06
CA GLU A 320 2.08 -12.86 9.28
C GLU A 320 1.14 -13.20 8.08
N TRP A 321 -0.18 -12.99 8.18
CA TRP A 321 -1.19 -13.21 7.13
C TRP A 321 -1.81 -11.88 6.71
N TYR A 322 -2.01 -11.64 5.41
CA TYR A 322 -2.62 -10.39 5.00
C TYR A 322 -4.08 -10.29 5.45
N ILE A 323 -4.41 -9.15 5.98
CA ILE A 323 -5.72 -8.79 6.51
C ILE A 323 -6.04 -7.36 6.08
N PRO A 324 -7.26 -6.87 6.27
CA PRO A 324 -7.56 -5.47 5.97
C PRO A 324 -6.67 -4.49 6.72
N THR A 325 -6.42 -3.33 6.08
CA THR A 325 -5.64 -2.21 6.64
C THR A 325 -6.12 -1.83 8.04
N GLY A 326 -5.19 -1.61 8.95
CA GLY A 326 -5.50 -1.26 10.33
C GLY A 326 -4.43 -0.42 11.02
N ALA A 327 -4.89 0.52 11.85
CA ALA A 327 -4.02 1.52 12.49
C ALA A 327 -2.95 0.91 13.41
N PHE A 328 -3.27 -0.22 14.03
CA PHE A 328 -2.39 -0.93 14.96
C PHE A 328 -1.99 -2.31 14.47
N ARG A 329 -2.23 -2.59 13.20
CA ARG A 329 -1.83 -3.85 12.58
C ARG A 329 -0.40 -3.76 12.05
N GLY A 330 0.32 -4.87 12.18
CA GLY A 330 1.73 -4.94 11.85
C GLY A 330 2.00 -5.19 10.37
N SER A 331 3.18 -4.77 9.94
CA SER A 331 3.88 -5.34 8.78
C SER A 331 5.20 -5.88 9.26
N GLU A 332 5.50 -7.09 8.83
CA GLU A 332 6.71 -7.80 9.18
C GLU A 332 7.92 -7.19 8.45
N THR A 333 9.10 -7.21 9.05
CA THR A 333 10.32 -6.74 8.36
C THR A 333 10.62 -7.58 7.12
N CYS A 334 10.28 -8.88 7.13
CA CYS A 334 10.36 -9.72 5.93
C CYS A 334 9.47 -9.21 4.81
N ASP A 335 8.28 -8.68 5.12
CA ASP A 335 7.39 -8.12 4.10
C ASP A 335 7.98 -6.90 3.43
N VAL A 336 8.69 -6.05 4.18
CA VAL A 336 9.38 -4.89 3.58
C VAL A 336 10.40 -5.36 2.55
N ALA A 337 11.23 -6.35 2.91
CA ALA A 337 12.24 -6.90 2.00
C ALA A 337 11.62 -7.63 0.80
N GLY A 338 10.61 -8.47 1.04
CA GLY A 338 9.89 -9.20 0.01
C GLY A 338 9.13 -8.26 -0.94
N TYR A 339 8.53 -7.20 -0.40
CA TYR A 339 7.81 -6.22 -1.23
C TYR A 339 8.76 -5.38 -2.10
N VAL A 340 9.89 -4.91 -1.55
CA VAL A 340 10.94 -4.22 -2.32
C VAL A 340 11.41 -5.10 -3.47
N TRP A 341 11.76 -6.36 -3.21
CA TRP A 341 12.15 -7.31 -4.24
C TRP A 341 11.07 -7.54 -5.30
N SER A 342 9.82 -7.73 -4.85
CA SER A 342 8.69 -7.97 -5.76
C SER A 342 8.43 -6.79 -6.69
N GLN A 343 8.48 -5.56 -6.16
CA GLN A 343 8.25 -4.38 -6.99
C GLN A 343 9.39 -4.14 -7.98
N VAL A 344 10.65 -4.40 -7.60
CA VAL A 344 11.80 -4.39 -8.52
C VAL A 344 11.61 -5.39 -9.66
N SER A 345 11.21 -6.62 -9.33
CA SER A 345 10.99 -7.69 -10.31
C SER A 345 9.85 -7.36 -11.29
N LEU A 346 8.72 -6.87 -10.76
CA LEU A 346 7.58 -6.45 -11.59
C LEU A 346 7.91 -5.22 -12.43
N LEU A 347 8.65 -4.26 -11.89
CA LEU A 347 9.11 -3.09 -12.63
C LEU A 347 9.99 -3.50 -13.83
N ALA A 348 10.95 -4.41 -13.61
CA ALA A 348 11.80 -4.92 -14.68
C ALA A 348 10.97 -5.61 -15.76
N VAL A 349 10.01 -6.46 -15.40
CA VAL A 349 9.24 -7.25 -16.39
C VAL A 349 8.20 -6.41 -17.11
N THR A 350 7.47 -5.52 -16.40
CA THR A 350 6.37 -4.74 -16.98
C THR A 350 6.81 -3.42 -17.60
N GLY A 351 7.87 -2.82 -17.07
CA GLY A 351 8.27 -1.45 -17.38
C GLY A 351 7.28 -0.39 -16.88
N GLU A 352 6.37 -0.73 -15.94
CA GLU A 352 5.36 0.19 -15.43
C GLU A 352 5.90 1.03 -14.28
N GLY A 353 5.97 2.34 -14.43
CA GLY A 353 6.46 3.29 -13.42
C GLY A 353 5.72 3.24 -12.08
N ARG A 354 4.45 2.78 -12.06
CA ARG A 354 3.70 2.60 -10.81
C ARG A 354 4.34 1.57 -9.85
N MET A 355 5.11 0.62 -10.37
CA MET A 355 5.88 -0.31 -9.52
C MET A 355 7.04 0.43 -8.84
N GLY A 356 7.64 1.40 -9.52
CA GLY A 356 8.62 2.33 -8.93
C GLY A 356 8.00 3.22 -7.84
N ASP A 357 6.76 3.69 -8.02
CA ASP A 357 6.06 4.47 -7.00
C ASP A 357 5.81 3.63 -5.73
N ARG A 358 5.39 2.37 -5.89
CA ARG A 358 5.21 1.41 -4.79
C ARG A 358 6.53 1.11 -4.09
N LEU A 359 7.58 0.91 -4.88
CA LEU A 359 8.92 0.64 -4.37
C LEU A 359 9.45 1.81 -3.53
N GLU A 360 9.36 3.05 -4.02
CA GLU A 360 9.79 4.24 -3.28
C GLU A 360 8.98 4.46 -2.01
N ARG A 361 7.65 4.28 -2.07
CA ARG A 361 6.78 4.41 -0.90
C ARG A 361 7.18 3.42 0.21
N ALA A 362 7.45 2.17 -0.13
CA ALA A 362 7.92 1.17 0.82
C ALA A 362 9.32 1.49 1.35
N PHE A 363 10.25 1.81 0.46
CA PHE A 363 11.64 2.04 0.78
C PHE A 363 11.85 3.28 1.67
N PHE A 364 11.20 4.40 1.37
CA PHE A 364 11.39 5.64 2.13
C PHE A 364 10.61 5.70 3.44
N ASN A 365 9.58 4.90 3.61
CA ASN A 365 8.78 4.90 4.84
C ASN A 365 9.03 3.65 5.68
N ALA A 366 8.63 2.48 5.20
CA ALA A 366 8.76 1.24 5.95
C ALA A 366 10.22 0.82 6.16
N GLY A 367 11.09 1.02 5.16
CA GLY A 367 12.50 0.66 5.23
C GLY A 367 13.20 1.21 6.47
N PRO A 368 13.30 2.54 6.66
CA PRO A 368 13.97 3.13 7.82
C PRO A 368 13.26 2.86 9.15
N ALA A 369 11.95 2.57 9.12
CA ALA A 369 11.22 2.25 10.34
C ALA A 369 11.48 0.83 10.87
N THR A 370 12.14 -0.04 10.11
CA THR A 370 12.48 -1.41 10.56
C THR A 370 13.71 -1.45 11.44
N VAL A 371 14.67 -0.54 11.26
CA VAL A 371 16.02 -0.62 11.84
C VAL A 371 16.31 0.57 12.75
N SER A 372 17.23 0.38 13.70
CA SER A 372 17.88 1.50 14.38
C SER A 372 18.82 2.23 13.42
N ARG A 373 19.18 3.44 13.79
CA ARG A 373 20.08 4.33 13.06
C ARG A 373 21.41 3.69 12.66
N ASP A 374 21.97 2.90 13.54
CA ASP A 374 23.25 2.21 13.36
C ASP A 374 23.12 0.81 12.76
N PHE A 375 21.91 0.42 12.33
CA PHE A 375 21.60 -0.91 11.81
C PHE A 375 22.01 -2.07 12.74
N LYS A 376 22.00 -1.88 14.06
CA LYS A 376 22.38 -2.91 15.04
C LYS A 376 21.20 -3.51 15.79
N THR A 377 20.02 -2.87 15.68
CA THR A 377 18.75 -3.41 16.19
C THR A 377 17.65 -3.22 15.18
N HIS A 378 16.63 -4.06 15.24
CA HIS A 378 15.47 -3.97 14.37
C HIS A 378 14.19 -4.41 15.08
N VAL A 379 13.04 -4.09 14.50
CA VAL A 379 11.74 -4.62 14.90
C VAL A 379 11.36 -5.81 14.05
N TYR A 380 10.60 -6.74 14.61
CA TYR A 380 9.94 -7.79 13.82
C TYR A 380 8.74 -7.20 13.08
N PHE A 381 7.86 -6.48 13.81
CA PHE A 381 6.70 -5.79 13.27
C PHE A 381 6.77 -4.28 13.46
N GLN A 382 6.30 -3.54 12.47
CA GLN A 382 6.00 -2.11 12.56
C GLN A 382 4.52 -1.88 12.27
N SER A 383 3.96 -0.77 12.75
CA SER A 383 2.56 -0.40 12.52
C SER A 383 2.41 1.11 12.25
N PRO A 384 1.31 1.55 11.61
CA PRO A 384 1.05 2.98 11.40
C PRO A 384 1.01 3.77 12.70
N ASN A 385 0.32 3.25 13.72
CA ASN A 385 0.25 3.84 15.04
C ASN A 385 0.96 2.96 16.05
N ARG A 386 1.83 3.59 16.82
CA ARG A 386 2.63 2.90 17.84
C ARG A 386 2.91 3.83 19.00
N PHE A 387 2.21 3.65 20.10
CA PHE A 387 2.31 4.47 21.32
C PHE A 387 2.90 3.71 22.51
N ALA A 388 3.18 2.44 22.34
CA ALA A 388 3.81 1.58 23.34
C ALA A 388 4.67 0.51 22.68
N ASN A 389 5.57 -0.08 23.44
CA ASN A 389 6.56 -1.03 22.92
C ASN A 389 6.35 -2.46 23.40
N ARG A 390 5.33 -2.71 24.20
CA ARG A 390 5.09 -4.03 24.76
C ARG A 390 4.39 -4.93 23.77
N SER A 391 4.97 -6.04 23.59
CA SER A 391 4.59 -7.09 22.70
C SER A 391 3.37 -7.92 23.08
N PRO A 392 2.98 -8.06 24.34
CA PRO A 392 1.67 -8.64 24.63
C PRO A 392 0.53 -7.79 24.10
N ASP A 393 0.83 -6.53 23.77
CA ASP A 393 -0.10 -5.55 23.25
C ASP A 393 -0.08 -5.50 21.71
N PHE A 394 0.94 -6.08 21.08
CA PHE A 394 0.92 -6.40 19.65
C PHE A 394 0.27 -7.77 19.49
N PRO A 395 -0.83 -7.82 18.77
CA PRO A 395 -1.64 -9.04 18.68
C PRO A 395 -0.94 -10.23 18.04
N HIS A 396 0.30 -10.10 17.64
CA HIS A 396 0.89 -10.98 16.68
C HIS A 396 2.00 -11.82 17.23
N GLY A 397 1.59 -12.96 17.36
CA GLY A 397 2.41 -14.09 17.48
C GLY A 397 2.65 -14.50 18.92
N PRO A 398 2.82 -15.81 19.12
CA PRO A 398 3.25 -16.39 20.38
C PRO A 398 4.66 -15.92 20.79
N ARG A 399 5.20 -14.91 20.11
CA ARG A 399 6.61 -14.51 20.16
C ARG A 399 6.76 -13.08 20.63
N GLY A 400 6.38 -12.86 21.87
CA GLY A 400 6.47 -11.58 22.51
C GLY A 400 7.71 -10.77 22.15
N GLY A 401 7.60 -9.45 21.87
CA GLY A 401 8.70 -8.57 21.53
C GLY A 401 8.74 -8.05 20.10
N GLY A 402 7.77 -8.41 19.22
CA GLY A 402 7.82 -8.06 17.80
C GLY A 402 7.99 -6.57 17.49
N GLY A 403 7.43 -5.69 18.31
CA GLY A 403 7.61 -4.25 18.18
C GLY A 403 8.87 -3.68 18.83
N VAL A 404 9.67 -4.45 19.54
CA VAL A 404 10.87 -3.99 20.26
C VAL A 404 12.06 -3.92 19.31
N TYR A 405 12.82 -2.81 19.34
CA TYR A 405 14.12 -2.72 18.68
C TYR A 405 15.13 -3.54 19.48
N GLN A 406 15.51 -4.67 18.92
CA GLN A 406 16.47 -5.58 19.55
C GLN A 406 17.40 -6.20 18.51
N ARG A 407 18.50 -6.80 18.99
CA ARG A 407 19.56 -7.30 18.13
C ARG A 407 19.14 -8.46 17.25
N LYS A 408 18.24 -9.31 17.70
CA LYS A 408 17.66 -10.42 16.95
C LYS A 408 16.25 -10.75 17.44
N HIS A 409 15.46 -11.31 16.57
CA HIS A 409 14.14 -11.84 16.87
C HIS A 409 14.11 -13.36 16.64
N SER A 410 13.16 -14.03 17.23
CA SER A 410 12.86 -15.44 16.95
C SER A 410 11.44 -15.53 16.36
N PRO A 411 11.32 -16.03 15.13
CA PRO A 411 12.35 -16.59 14.25
C PRO A 411 13.33 -15.54 13.68
N LEU A 412 14.42 -16.01 13.08
CA LEU A 412 15.49 -15.16 12.56
C LEU A 412 15.24 -14.61 11.15
N CYS A 413 14.14 -14.96 10.51
CA CYS A 413 13.84 -14.54 9.13
C CYS A 413 13.93 -13.02 8.94
N CYS A 414 13.26 -12.25 9.80
CA CYS A 414 13.29 -10.78 9.74
C CYS A 414 14.69 -10.22 9.98
N THR A 415 15.45 -10.82 10.90
CA THR A 415 16.84 -10.42 11.17
C THR A 415 17.73 -10.57 9.92
N ALA A 416 17.49 -11.60 9.13
CA ALA A 416 18.21 -11.85 7.89
C ALA A 416 17.64 -11.05 6.71
N ALA A 417 16.32 -11.01 6.55
CA ALA A 417 15.66 -10.42 5.41
C ALA A 417 15.91 -8.91 5.26
N LEU A 418 16.05 -8.17 6.39
CA LEU A 418 16.30 -6.73 6.38
C LEU A 418 17.57 -6.35 5.58
N ASN A 419 18.55 -7.23 5.47
CA ASN A 419 19.80 -6.99 4.74
C ASN A 419 19.58 -6.78 3.24
N ARG A 420 18.44 -7.17 2.70
CA ARG A 420 18.08 -7.00 1.28
C ARG A 420 17.47 -5.64 0.96
N VAL A 421 16.86 -4.96 1.93
CA VAL A 421 16.05 -3.75 1.68
C VAL A 421 16.84 -2.67 0.96
N VAL A 422 17.97 -2.26 1.53
CA VAL A 422 18.81 -1.19 0.97
C VAL A 422 19.49 -1.61 -0.34
N PRO A 423 20.19 -2.77 -0.41
CA PRO A 423 20.89 -3.16 -1.63
C PRO A 423 19.98 -3.38 -2.82
N TRP A 424 18.80 -3.96 -2.64
CA TRP A 424 17.84 -4.17 -3.74
C TRP A 424 17.31 -2.86 -4.31
N TYR A 425 17.05 -1.85 -3.46
CA TYR A 425 16.68 -0.54 -3.94
C TYR A 425 17.81 0.11 -4.74
N VAL A 426 19.01 0.18 -4.14
CA VAL A 426 20.16 0.89 -4.71
C VAL A 426 20.57 0.31 -6.06
N THR A 427 20.76 -1.02 -6.13
CA THR A 427 21.23 -1.69 -7.34
C THR A 427 20.23 -1.65 -8.50
N ASN A 428 18.97 -1.29 -8.22
CA ASN A 428 17.89 -1.25 -9.22
C ASN A 428 17.27 0.15 -9.40
N MET A 429 17.87 1.22 -8.86
CA MET A 429 17.44 2.60 -9.17
C MET A 429 17.59 2.92 -10.67
N TRP A 430 18.49 2.24 -11.33
CA TRP A 430 18.71 2.35 -12.76
C TRP A 430 18.71 0.98 -13.41
N MET A 431 18.14 0.91 -14.61
CA MET A 431 18.07 -0.30 -15.42
C MET A 431 18.43 0.04 -16.88
N ALA A 432 18.82 -0.97 -17.65
CA ALA A 432 19.02 -0.82 -19.10
C ALA A 432 17.74 -1.09 -19.87
N THR A 433 17.58 -0.45 -21.02
CA THR A 433 16.51 -0.72 -21.97
C THR A 433 17.00 -1.65 -23.09
N TYR A 434 16.08 -2.31 -23.79
CA TYR A 434 16.44 -3.23 -24.89
C TYR A 434 17.03 -2.53 -26.12
N ASP A 435 16.77 -1.26 -26.28
CA ASP A 435 17.28 -0.40 -27.36
C ASP A 435 18.55 0.35 -26.94
N ASN A 436 19.35 -0.26 -26.06
CA ASN A 436 20.65 0.24 -25.61
C ASN A 436 20.59 1.59 -24.87
N GLY A 437 19.46 1.92 -24.27
CA GLY A 437 19.30 3.07 -23.40
C GLY A 437 19.42 2.71 -21.92
N LEU A 438 19.17 3.71 -21.09
CA LEU A 438 19.14 3.61 -19.64
C LEU A 438 17.84 4.19 -19.11
N ALA A 439 17.33 3.64 -18.01
CA ALA A 439 16.12 4.09 -17.34
C ALA A 439 16.39 4.41 -15.88
N ALA A 440 16.10 5.64 -15.45
CA ALA A 440 16.00 6.01 -14.04
C ALA A 440 14.64 5.56 -13.52
N THR A 441 14.60 4.42 -12.85
CA THR A 441 13.38 3.76 -12.38
C THR A 441 12.96 4.22 -10.99
N CYS A 442 13.92 4.59 -10.16
CA CYS A 442 13.76 5.17 -8.83
C CYS A 442 14.83 6.23 -8.59
N TYR A 443 14.62 7.10 -7.62
CA TYR A 443 15.48 8.24 -7.40
C TYR A 443 16.19 8.23 -6.05
N GLY A 444 17.42 8.69 -6.08
CA GLY A 444 18.30 8.93 -4.95
C GLY A 444 19.66 9.39 -5.45
N PRO A 445 20.47 10.01 -4.59
CA PRO A 445 21.79 10.45 -5.00
C PRO A 445 22.69 9.25 -5.35
N CYS A 446 23.16 9.18 -6.60
CA CYS A 446 23.97 8.06 -7.08
C CYS A 446 24.87 8.45 -8.25
N LYS A 447 25.83 7.57 -8.54
CA LYS A 447 26.62 7.57 -9.75
C LYS A 447 26.39 6.24 -10.47
N VAL A 448 26.08 6.30 -11.75
CA VAL A 448 25.81 5.13 -12.59
C VAL A 448 26.92 4.99 -13.60
N THR A 449 27.50 3.80 -13.70
CA THR A 449 28.49 3.48 -14.71
C THR A 449 27.94 2.32 -15.54
N ALA A 450 27.65 2.57 -16.83
CA ALA A 450 26.98 1.62 -17.68
C ALA A 450 27.46 1.73 -19.14
N LEU A 451 27.04 0.78 -19.97
CA LEU A 451 27.16 0.85 -21.42
C LEU A 451 25.83 1.33 -22.01
N ALA A 452 25.89 2.28 -22.96
CA ALA A 452 24.71 2.73 -23.71
C ALA A 452 25.05 2.93 -25.19
N GLY A 453 24.01 3.01 -26.03
CA GLY A 453 24.19 3.06 -27.48
C GLY A 453 25.00 1.88 -27.99
N ASP A 454 25.92 2.17 -28.88
CA ASP A 454 26.86 1.15 -29.43
C ASP A 454 28.00 0.88 -28.43
N ARG A 455 27.65 0.21 -27.31
CA ARG A 455 28.56 -0.22 -26.22
C ARG A 455 29.47 0.89 -25.69
N VAL A 456 29.00 2.14 -25.71
CA VAL A 456 29.77 3.30 -25.22
C VAL A 456 29.69 3.33 -23.69
N PRO A 457 30.85 3.35 -22.97
CA PRO A 457 30.85 3.60 -21.54
C PRO A 457 30.27 4.99 -21.24
N VAL A 458 29.30 5.02 -20.33
CA VAL A 458 28.62 6.25 -19.90
C VAL A 458 28.64 6.30 -18.36
N VAL A 459 28.99 7.47 -17.84
CA VAL A 459 28.82 7.77 -16.42
C VAL A 459 27.69 8.80 -16.29
N ILE A 460 26.67 8.48 -15.48
CA ILE A 460 25.62 9.44 -15.12
C ILE A 460 25.71 9.71 -13.62
N THR A 461 25.88 10.98 -13.25
CA THR A 461 25.82 11.40 -11.85
C THR A 461 24.45 12.00 -11.58
N CYS A 462 23.74 11.43 -10.61
CA CYS A 462 22.45 11.90 -10.13
C CYS A 462 22.67 12.65 -8.81
N LYS A 463 22.61 13.97 -8.86
CA LYS A 463 22.75 14.84 -7.69
C LYS A 463 21.38 15.27 -7.22
N THR A 464 21.02 14.89 -6.00
CA THR A 464 19.71 15.21 -5.43
C THR A 464 19.68 14.93 -3.93
N ASP A 465 18.79 15.64 -3.24
CA ASP A 465 18.37 15.33 -1.87
C ASP A 465 16.98 14.66 -1.85
N TYR A 466 16.53 14.13 -2.99
CA TYR A 466 15.27 13.37 -3.05
C TYR A 466 15.29 12.21 -2.06
N PRO A 467 14.21 11.94 -1.31
CA PRO A 467 12.85 12.47 -1.41
C PRO A 467 12.59 13.77 -0.60
N PHE A 468 13.62 14.44 -0.08
CA PHE A 468 13.45 15.65 0.75
C PHE A 468 13.46 16.92 -0.08
N ASN A 469 13.93 16.84 -1.32
CA ASN A 469 13.92 17.92 -2.31
C ASN A 469 13.23 17.43 -3.59
N GLU A 470 12.69 18.37 -4.35
CA GLU A 470 11.93 18.14 -5.57
C GLU A 470 12.81 18.11 -6.82
N THR A 471 14.08 18.55 -6.72
CA THR A 471 14.98 18.70 -7.86
C THR A 471 15.98 17.54 -7.94
N ILE A 472 16.13 17.00 -9.14
CA ILE A 472 17.06 15.93 -9.47
C ILE A 472 17.90 16.43 -10.66
N GLU A 473 19.20 16.52 -10.46
CA GLU A 473 20.15 16.93 -11.49
C GLU A 473 20.94 15.72 -11.99
N PHE A 474 21.01 15.57 -13.31
CA PHE A 474 21.79 14.52 -13.94
C PHE A 474 22.90 15.15 -14.79
N SER A 475 24.13 14.66 -14.62
CA SER A 475 25.24 14.95 -15.52
C SER A 475 25.56 13.69 -16.33
N VAL A 476 25.50 13.78 -17.64
CA VAL A 476 25.73 12.68 -18.56
C VAL A 476 27.13 12.78 -19.18
N GLN A 477 27.94 11.75 -18.97
CA GLN A 477 29.36 11.71 -19.38
C GLN A 477 29.64 10.44 -20.22
N PRO A 478 29.28 10.40 -21.50
CA PRO A 478 29.69 9.32 -22.35
C PRO A 478 31.19 9.44 -22.69
N ALA A 479 31.90 8.33 -22.82
CA ALA A 479 33.31 8.31 -23.17
C ALA A 479 33.59 8.90 -24.57
N ARG A 480 32.63 8.86 -25.48
CA ARG A 480 32.52 9.54 -26.76
C ARG A 480 31.08 9.90 -27.03
N GLU A 481 30.80 10.81 -27.93
CA GLU A 481 29.42 11.09 -28.36
C GLU A 481 28.68 9.80 -28.72
N ALA A 482 27.48 9.63 -28.23
CA ALA A 482 26.70 8.41 -28.42
C ALA A 482 25.19 8.68 -28.43
N ALA A 483 24.51 8.09 -29.40
CA ALA A 483 23.05 8.12 -29.49
C ALA A 483 22.45 7.00 -28.65
N PHE A 484 21.64 7.36 -27.66
CA PHE A 484 20.86 6.41 -26.85
C PHE A 484 19.65 7.07 -26.18
N PRO A 485 18.58 6.32 -25.90
CA PRO A 485 17.47 6.83 -25.11
C PRO A 485 17.79 6.85 -23.62
N LEU A 486 17.27 7.87 -22.93
CA LEU A 486 17.25 7.97 -21.49
C LEU A 486 15.80 8.10 -21.03
N ASP A 487 15.33 7.14 -20.25
CA ASP A 487 13.99 7.12 -19.69
C ASP A 487 14.02 7.62 -18.25
N LEU A 488 13.22 8.66 -17.96
CA LEU A 488 13.06 9.20 -16.62
C LEU A 488 11.64 8.90 -16.13
N ARG A 489 11.51 8.20 -14.98
CA ARG A 489 10.21 7.93 -14.39
C ARG A 489 9.59 9.23 -13.84
N ILE A 490 8.33 9.43 -14.13
CA ILE A 490 7.53 10.49 -13.52
C ILE A 490 6.56 9.84 -12.51
N PRO A 491 6.77 10.02 -11.21
CA PRO A 491 5.91 9.43 -10.19
C PRO A 491 4.44 9.80 -10.36
N GLY A 492 3.54 8.87 -10.04
CA GLY A 492 2.09 9.06 -10.19
C GLY A 492 1.53 10.21 -9.33
N TRP A 493 2.16 10.51 -8.21
CA TRP A 493 1.78 11.63 -7.34
C TRP A 493 2.18 13.01 -7.89
N CYS A 494 3.12 13.09 -8.86
CA CYS A 494 3.57 14.35 -9.43
C CYS A 494 2.70 14.74 -10.63
N SER A 495 1.90 15.77 -10.49
CA SER A 495 0.98 16.27 -11.54
C SER A 495 1.64 17.24 -12.52
N ASN A 496 2.62 18.03 -12.07
CA ASN A 496 3.22 19.12 -12.83
C ASN A 496 4.76 19.00 -12.89
N PRO A 497 5.32 17.93 -13.46
CA PRO A 497 6.76 17.78 -13.61
C PRO A 497 7.31 18.80 -14.61
N SER A 498 8.54 19.21 -14.42
CA SER A 498 9.28 19.99 -15.42
C SER A 498 10.64 19.38 -15.68
N LEU A 499 11.11 19.50 -16.91
CA LEU A 499 12.38 18.95 -17.36
C LEU A 499 13.13 19.99 -18.19
N SER A 500 14.44 20.11 -17.99
CA SER A 500 15.29 20.91 -18.85
C SER A 500 16.55 20.14 -19.22
N LEU A 501 17.10 20.45 -20.38
CA LEU A 501 18.36 19.92 -20.92
C LEU A 501 19.29 21.09 -21.21
N ASN A 502 20.46 21.13 -20.57
CA ASN A 502 21.43 22.21 -20.69
C ASN A 502 20.82 23.59 -20.46
N GLY A 503 19.85 23.66 -19.51
CA GLY A 503 19.12 24.89 -19.18
C GLY A 503 17.92 25.19 -20.09
N ALA A 504 17.75 24.53 -21.22
CA ALA A 504 16.59 24.68 -22.10
C ALA A 504 15.45 23.78 -21.67
N ALA A 505 14.24 24.30 -21.55
CA ALA A 505 13.06 23.54 -21.16
C ALA A 505 12.71 22.48 -22.22
N LEU A 506 12.35 21.28 -21.77
CA LEU A 506 11.82 20.20 -22.58
C LEU A 506 10.35 19.96 -22.26
N VAL A 507 9.59 19.51 -23.27
CA VAL A 507 8.23 19.07 -23.06
C VAL A 507 8.24 17.74 -22.29
N VAL A 508 7.42 17.66 -21.27
CA VAL A 508 7.28 16.44 -20.47
C VAL A 508 6.09 15.64 -20.97
N GLU A 509 6.35 14.75 -21.91
CA GLU A 509 5.32 13.80 -22.40
C GLU A 509 5.51 12.45 -21.73
N ARG A 510 4.64 12.16 -20.76
CA ARG A 510 4.63 10.89 -20.07
C ARG A 510 4.03 9.80 -20.97
N ASN A 511 4.76 8.74 -21.23
CA ASN A 511 4.24 7.58 -21.94
C ASN A 511 3.23 6.79 -21.06
N ALA A 512 2.54 5.81 -21.66
CA ALA A 512 1.54 4.99 -20.95
C ALA A 512 2.10 4.21 -19.75
N LYS A 513 3.41 4.01 -19.70
CA LYS A 513 4.12 3.32 -18.58
C LYS A 513 4.66 4.27 -17.52
N GLY A 514 4.47 5.59 -17.67
CA GLY A 514 4.84 6.57 -16.67
C GLY A 514 6.25 7.14 -16.80
N PHE A 515 6.89 7.01 -17.95
CA PHE A 515 8.24 7.53 -18.23
C PHE A 515 8.20 8.66 -19.27
N VAL A 516 9.18 9.54 -19.17
CA VAL A 516 9.53 10.49 -20.22
C VAL A 516 10.79 9.98 -20.89
N ARG A 517 10.75 9.81 -22.20
CA ARG A 517 11.89 9.33 -23.00
C ARG A 517 12.59 10.47 -23.72
N ILE A 518 13.92 10.54 -23.57
CA ILE A 518 14.79 11.51 -24.22
C ILE A 518 15.75 10.77 -25.12
N SER A 519 15.48 10.75 -26.42
CA SER A 519 16.34 10.10 -27.42
C SER A 519 17.17 11.15 -28.13
N ARG A 520 18.50 11.07 -28.01
CA ARG A 520 19.42 12.04 -28.64
C ARG A 520 20.84 11.51 -28.73
N ASN A 521 21.69 12.22 -29.43
CA ASN A 521 23.14 12.06 -29.37
C ASN A 521 23.67 12.82 -28.16
N TRP A 522 24.12 12.10 -27.13
CA TRP A 522 24.64 12.65 -25.87
C TRP A 522 26.11 13.00 -26.00
N LYS A 523 26.47 14.13 -25.38
CA LYS A 523 27.84 14.62 -25.27
C LYS A 523 28.28 14.69 -23.81
N ALA A 524 29.60 14.57 -23.61
CA ALA A 524 30.16 14.75 -22.28
C ALA A 524 29.85 16.16 -21.77
N GLY A 525 29.29 16.24 -20.56
CA GLY A 525 28.85 17.48 -19.94
C GLY A 525 27.40 17.87 -20.19
N ASP A 526 26.63 17.09 -20.96
CA ASP A 526 25.20 17.31 -21.03
C ASP A 526 24.55 17.16 -19.64
N THR A 527 23.64 18.09 -19.30
CA THR A 527 22.96 18.11 -18.01
C THR A 527 21.45 18.06 -18.18
N LEU A 528 20.78 17.28 -17.35
CA LEU A 528 19.32 17.29 -17.22
C LEU A 528 18.95 17.77 -15.83
N GLN A 529 17.89 18.55 -15.73
CA GLN A 529 17.25 18.86 -14.45
C GLN A 529 15.79 18.47 -14.52
N LEU A 530 15.43 17.48 -13.72
CA LEU A 530 14.06 17.03 -13.50
C LEU A 530 13.55 17.64 -12.20
N LYS A 531 12.44 18.37 -12.25
CA LYS A 531 11.75 18.86 -11.08
C LYS A 531 10.42 18.14 -10.92
N LEU A 532 10.21 17.58 -9.74
CA LEU A 532 9.02 16.82 -9.33
C LEU A 532 8.30 17.56 -8.18
N PRO A 533 7.50 18.60 -8.47
CA PRO A 533 6.80 19.35 -7.44
C PRO A 533 5.93 18.45 -6.58
N MET A 534 6.08 18.55 -5.27
CA MET A 534 5.35 17.77 -4.28
C MET A 534 4.27 18.61 -3.62
N ALA A 535 3.13 18.02 -3.32
CA ALA A 535 2.07 18.63 -2.54
C ALA A 535 1.81 17.82 -1.27
N ALA A 536 1.57 18.50 -0.17
CA ALA A 536 1.05 17.83 1.03
C ALA A 536 -0.41 17.49 0.80
N THR A 537 -0.77 16.23 1.03
CA THR A 537 -2.10 15.69 0.79
C THR A 537 -2.62 14.92 1.99
N VAL A 538 -3.92 15.01 2.24
CA VAL A 538 -4.63 14.14 3.18
C VAL A 538 -5.28 13.01 2.41
N GLN A 539 -4.99 11.80 2.81
CA GLN A 539 -5.66 10.60 2.32
C GLN A 539 -6.55 10.05 3.43
N THR A 540 -7.76 9.69 3.10
CA THR A 540 -8.71 9.10 4.05
C THR A 540 -8.96 7.63 3.74
N GLY A 541 -9.23 6.86 4.77
CA GLY A 541 -9.53 5.44 4.65
C GLY A 541 -10.31 4.96 5.88
N ARG A 542 -10.46 3.64 6.00
CA ARG A 542 -11.09 3.00 7.15
C ARG A 542 -10.18 1.98 7.79
N ASP A 543 -10.13 1.99 9.11
CA ASP A 543 -9.49 0.96 9.94
C ASP A 543 -10.37 -0.30 9.95
N ALA A 544 -10.30 -1.05 8.85
CA ALA A 544 -11.16 -2.22 8.64
C ALA A 544 -10.70 -3.46 9.43
N ALA A 545 -9.50 -3.42 9.99
CA ALA A 545 -8.93 -4.49 10.80
C ALA A 545 -9.16 -4.28 12.30
N SER A 546 -10.05 -3.35 12.70
CA SER A 546 -10.45 -3.19 14.10
C SER A 546 -11.14 -4.48 14.58
N GLY A 547 -10.52 -5.15 15.53
CA GLY A 547 -10.99 -6.43 16.09
C GLY A 547 -9.91 -7.07 16.98
N PRO A 548 -10.22 -8.18 17.63
CA PRO A 548 -9.24 -8.86 18.47
C PRO A 548 -7.99 -9.24 17.65
N PRO A 549 -6.83 -9.30 18.31
CA PRO A 549 -5.58 -9.71 17.71
C PRO A 549 -5.66 -11.11 17.12
N TYR A 550 -4.68 -11.41 16.26
CA TYR A 550 -4.45 -12.73 15.70
C TYR A 550 -4.36 -13.80 16.79
N ASP A 551 -5.25 -14.77 16.72
CA ASP A 551 -5.35 -15.90 17.66
C ASP A 551 -4.98 -17.25 17.02
N GLY A 552 -4.37 -17.24 15.85
CA GLY A 552 -4.11 -18.43 15.02
C GLY A 552 -5.27 -18.80 14.08
N ALA A 553 -6.46 -18.26 14.29
CA ALA A 553 -7.65 -18.58 13.48
C ALA A 553 -7.63 -17.86 12.12
N HIS A 554 -6.80 -16.82 11.95
CA HIS A 554 -6.71 -16.03 10.73
C HIS A 554 -6.26 -16.82 9.51
N LYS A 555 -5.60 -17.97 9.70
CA LYS A 555 -5.22 -18.88 8.60
C LYS A 555 -6.40 -19.32 7.73
N ALA A 556 -7.60 -19.36 8.31
CA ALA A 556 -8.84 -19.77 7.65
C ALA A 556 -9.73 -18.60 7.20
N THR A 557 -9.37 -17.34 7.48
CA THR A 557 -10.23 -16.20 7.15
C THR A 557 -10.09 -15.81 5.69
N ARG A 558 -11.20 -15.40 5.09
CA ARG A 558 -11.24 -14.81 3.76
C ARG A 558 -11.21 -13.30 3.90
N VAL A 559 -10.50 -12.65 3.00
CA VAL A 559 -10.46 -11.19 2.91
C VAL A 559 -11.41 -10.72 1.83
N THR A 560 -12.36 -9.87 2.20
CA THR A 560 -13.32 -9.29 1.25
C THR A 560 -12.76 -8.04 0.62
N ILE A 561 -12.86 -7.95 -0.72
CA ILE A 561 -12.50 -6.73 -1.46
C ILE A 561 -13.41 -5.59 -0.99
N PRO A 562 -12.85 -4.48 -0.49
CA PRO A 562 -13.68 -3.40 0.04
C PRO A 562 -14.60 -2.81 -1.03
N GLU A 563 -15.83 -2.57 -0.66
CA GLU A 563 -16.73 -1.71 -1.43
C GLU A 563 -16.36 -0.25 -1.20
N ALA A 564 -16.50 0.58 -2.22
CA ALA A 564 -16.24 2.02 -2.12
C ALA A 564 -17.10 2.70 -1.04
N THR A 565 -18.26 2.12 -0.74
CA THR A 565 -19.24 2.59 0.24
C THR A 565 -19.16 1.88 1.59
N SER A 566 -18.14 1.04 1.80
CA SER A 566 -18.00 0.30 3.05
C SER A 566 -17.89 1.25 4.25
N THR A 567 -18.76 1.07 5.22
CA THR A 567 -18.74 1.80 6.51
C THR A 567 -18.03 1.02 7.62
N ARG A 568 -17.50 -0.16 7.30
CA ARG A 568 -16.83 -1.01 8.29
C ARG A 568 -15.55 -0.36 8.80
N GLY A 569 -15.40 -0.30 10.10
CA GLY A 569 -14.24 0.26 10.80
C GLY A 569 -14.27 1.79 10.97
N SER A 570 -13.46 2.30 11.87
CA SER A 570 -13.34 3.73 12.14
C SER A 570 -12.65 4.46 10.98
N PRO A 571 -13.14 5.61 10.53
CA PRO A 571 -12.46 6.40 9.53
C PRO A 571 -11.14 6.95 10.08
N TYR A 572 -10.13 7.02 9.21
CA TYR A 572 -8.85 7.64 9.51
C TYR A 572 -8.41 8.60 8.40
N ALA A 573 -7.48 9.47 8.75
CA ALA A 573 -6.73 10.28 7.82
C ALA A 573 -5.23 10.02 7.96
N SER A 574 -4.50 10.08 6.85
CA SER A 574 -3.04 10.07 6.80
C SER A 574 -2.53 11.21 5.95
N VAL A 575 -1.32 11.68 6.21
CA VAL A 575 -0.74 12.85 5.53
C VAL A 575 0.50 12.40 4.75
N SER A 576 0.56 12.74 3.47
CA SER A 576 1.70 12.44 2.61
C SER A 576 2.25 13.68 1.94
N TYR A 577 3.54 13.65 1.59
CA TYR A 577 4.21 14.66 0.78
C TYR A 577 5.17 13.96 -0.20
N GLY A 578 4.85 14.00 -1.48
CA GLY A 578 5.52 13.14 -2.45
C GLY A 578 5.44 11.65 -2.06
N PRO A 579 6.56 10.91 -2.04
CA PRO A 579 6.57 9.50 -1.63
C PRO A 579 6.56 9.31 -0.10
N LEU A 580 6.71 10.38 0.69
CA LEU A 580 6.82 10.31 2.15
C LEU A 580 5.46 10.35 2.83
N LEU A 581 5.24 9.40 3.74
CA LEU A 581 4.18 9.44 4.73
C LEU A 581 4.67 10.25 5.94
N PHE A 582 3.80 11.05 6.54
CA PHE A 582 4.10 11.84 7.73
C PHE A 582 3.37 11.28 8.95
N ALA A 583 4.00 11.40 10.10
CA ALA A 583 3.50 10.92 11.37
C ALA A 583 3.73 11.96 12.48
N LEU A 584 2.83 12.01 13.45
CA LEU A 584 3.06 12.70 14.71
C LEU A 584 4.06 11.88 15.53
N PRO A 585 5.25 12.39 15.81
CA PRO A 585 6.22 11.70 16.64
C PRO A 585 5.75 11.69 18.10
N ILE A 586 5.88 10.55 18.74
CA ILE A 586 5.75 10.41 20.19
C ILE A 586 7.17 10.32 20.71
N ALA A 587 7.57 11.26 21.55
CA ALA A 587 8.91 11.28 22.10
C ALA A 587 9.23 9.96 22.85
N ASP A 588 10.42 9.43 22.66
CA ASP A 588 10.95 8.32 23.46
C ASP A 588 11.74 8.86 24.65
N THR A 589 11.88 8.02 25.65
CA THR A 589 12.80 8.24 26.77
C THR A 589 14.25 7.95 26.33
N GLN A 590 15.22 7.95 27.25
CA GLN A 590 16.57 7.48 26.93
C GLN A 590 16.61 6.01 26.47
N ASP A 591 15.64 5.22 26.94
CA ASP A 591 15.40 3.88 26.39
C ASP A 591 14.59 3.99 25.08
N ALA A 592 15.23 3.63 23.97
CA ALA A 592 14.66 3.61 22.62
C ALA A 592 13.37 2.78 22.49
N ASN A 593 13.01 2.06 23.52
CA ASN A 593 11.87 1.18 23.57
C ASN A 593 10.76 1.67 24.52
N THR A 594 10.89 2.83 25.10
CA THR A 594 9.92 3.37 26.05
C THR A 594 9.47 4.77 25.62
N PRO A 595 8.18 4.98 25.30
CA PRO A 595 7.68 6.30 25.00
C PRO A 595 7.68 7.19 26.25
N ASP A 596 7.88 8.49 26.04
CA ASP A 596 7.72 9.47 27.10
C ASP A 596 6.23 9.51 27.53
N PRO A 597 5.93 9.22 28.80
CA PRO A 597 4.54 9.25 29.29
C PRO A 597 3.90 10.65 29.26
N ALA A 598 4.71 11.71 29.18
CA ALA A 598 4.23 13.09 29.07
C ALA A 598 3.96 13.51 27.62
N ALA A 599 4.32 12.69 26.62
CA ALA A 599 4.13 13.02 25.22
C ALA A 599 2.64 13.15 24.87
N ARG A 600 2.29 14.24 24.21
CA ARG A 600 0.93 14.50 23.71
C ARG A 600 0.77 13.86 22.34
N TRP A 601 -0.09 12.86 22.21
CA TRP A 601 -0.29 12.14 20.93
C TRP A 601 -1.76 11.83 20.62
N LYS A 602 -2.68 12.10 21.54
CA LYS A 602 -4.13 11.81 21.40
C LYS A 602 -4.80 12.88 20.55
N PHE A 603 -4.49 12.89 19.26
CA PHE A 603 -5.01 13.87 18.32
C PHE A 603 -5.79 13.20 17.19
N ALA A 604 -6.86 13.87 16.77
CA ALA A 604 -7.54 13.63 15.50
C ALA A 604 -7.19 14.73 14.50
N LEU A 605 -7.00 14.39 13.24
CA LEU A 605 -6.68 15.36 12.20
C LEU A 605 -7.94 16.18 11.84
N ASP A 606 -7.78 17.49 11.69
CA ASP A 606 -8.84 18.34 11.16
C ASP A 606 -8.84 18.26 9.63
N VAL A 607 -9.61 17.31 9.08
CA VAL A 607 -9.63 17.06 7.64
C VAL A 607 -10.35 18.15 6.84
N GLN A 608 -11.12 19.01 7.48
CA GLN A 608 -11.83 20.12 6.83
C GLN A 608 -10.92 21.33 6.63
N ASP A 609 -10.07 21.58 7.61
CA ASP A 609 -9.02 22.61 7.53
C ASP A 609 -7.72 22.01 8.06
N PRO A 610 -7.06 21.16 7.25
CA PRO A 610 -5.87 20.47 7.71
C PRO A 610 -4.64 21.39 7.88
N GLY A 611 -4.68 22.63 7.40
CA GLY A 611 -3.66 23.66 7.61
C GLY A 611 -2.24 23.21 7.22
N LEU A 612 -2.12 22.37 6.17
CA LEU A 612 -0.86 21.72 5.82
C LEU A 612 0.19 22.72 5.37
N LYS A 613 1.31 22.76 6.08
CA LYS A 613 2.45 23.61 5.73
C LYS A 613 3.75 22.82 5.87
N VAL A 614 4.49 22.72 4.77
CA VAL A 614 5.81 22.06 4.75
C VAL A 614 6.87 23.05 5.21
N GLU A 615 7.69 22.63 6.16
CA GLU A 615 8.87 23.36 6.65
C GLU A 615 10.12 22.56 6.26
N ARG A 616 11.10 23.24 5.67
CA ARG A 616 12.38 22.65 5.24
C ARG A 616 13.53 23.29 5.96
N THR A 617 14.50 22.48 6.34
CA THR A 617 15.83 22.90 6.77
C THR A 617 16.86 22.35 5.80
N GLU A 618 18.05 22.92 5.77
CA GLU A 618 19.15 22.36 5.01
C GLU A 618 19.53 20.97 5.55
N LEU A 619 19.94 20.09 4.65
CA LEU A 619 20.53 18.80 5.03
C LEU A 619 21.88 19.08 5.72
N PRO A 620 22.10 18.57 6.93
CA PRO A 620 23.40 18.69 7.57
C PRO A 620 24.46 17.91 6.79
N ALA A 621 25.69 18.38 6.81
CA ALA A 621 26.82 17.76 6.09
C ALA A 621 27.07 16.29 6.53
N LYS A 622 26.72 15.93 7.75
CA LYS A 622 26.55 14.58 8.25
C LYS A 622 25.08 14.39 8.57
N TRP A 623 24.39 13.79 7.66
CA TRP A 623 22.98 13.56 7.88
C TRP A 623 22.71 12.22 8.53
N ASP A 624 21.73 12.24 9.37
CA ASP A 624 21.42 11.24 10.35
C ASP A 624 20.09 10.59 10.04
N TRP A 625 20.00 10.09 8.80
CA TRP A 625 18.88 9.23 8.41
C TRP A 625 18.96 7.89 9.17
N PRO A 626 17.83 7.34 9.67
CA PRO A 626 16.47 7.82 9.47
C PRO A 626 15.97 8.84 10.52
N LEU A 627 16.65 9.06 11.62
CA LEU A 627 16.11 9.81 12.77
C LEU A 627 16.13 11.34 12.61
N GLY A 628 17.01 11.88 11.76
CA GLY A 628 17.00 13.29 11.41
C GLY A 628 16.24 13.52 10.09
N SER A 629 15.31 14.45 10.05
CA SER A 629 14.66 14.84 8.81
C SER A 629 14.78 16.33 8.56
N PRO A 630 15.17 16.76 7.34
CA PRO A 630 15.14 18.15 6.95
C PRO A 630 13.72 18.64 6.69
N LEU A 631 12.73 17.75 6.68
CA LEU A 631 11.32 18.06 6.46
C LEU A 631 10.52 17.90 7.74
N LYS A 632 9.70 18.92 8.01
CA LYS A 632 8.60 18.88 8.96
C LYS A 632 7.32 19.35 8.27
N LEU A 633 6.18 18.90 8.74
CA LEU A 633 4.90 19.33 8.22
C LEU A 633 4.02 19.78 9.38
N ARG A 634 3.48 21.00 9.29
CA ARG A 634 2.44 21.45 10.21
C ARG A 634 1.09 20.95 9.72
N ALA A 635 0.26 20.53 10.67
CA ALA A 635 -1.11 20.13 10.40
C ALA A 635 -2.01 20.61 11.54
N ASN A 636 -3.24 21.00 11.23
CA ASN A 636 -4.25 21.29 12.22
C ASN A 636 -4.85 19.99 12.75
N ALA A 637 -4.89 19.87 14.06
CA ALA A 637 -5.45 18.71 14.75
C ALA A 637 -6.19 19.13 16.01
N ARG A 638 -7.05 18.25 16.51
CA ARG A 638 -7.82 18.48 17.73
C ARG A 638 -7.49 17.40 18.75
N GLU A 639 -7.21 17.80 19.97
CA GLU A 639 -7.06 16.85 21.07
C GLU A 639 -8.39 16.13 21.34
N ILE A 640 -8.31 14.82 21.51
CA ILE A 640 -9.47 13.94 21.68
C ILE A 640 -9.31 13.06 22.92
N ALA A 641 -10.44 12.59 23.45
CA ALA A 641 -10.45 11.52 24.44
C ALA A 641 -10.17 10.20 23.71
N TRP A 642 -9.01 9.61 23.97
CA TRP A 642 -8.59 8.36 23.33
C TRP A 642 -7.75 7.53 24.29
N ASP A 643 -8.33 6.44 24.78
CA ASP A 643 -7.66 5.46 25.63
C ASP A 643 -7.72 4.08 24.94
N PRO A 644 -6.78 3.80 24.00
CA PRO A 644 -6.74 2.52 23.34
C PRO A 644 -6.42 1.42 24.34
N ALA A 645 -7.20 0.33 24.29
CA ALA A 645 -6.97 -0.81 25.15
C ALA A 645 -5.55 -1.41 24.91
N PRO A 646 -4.72 -1.64 25.94
CA PRO A 646 -3.34 -2.08 25.73
C PRO A 646 -3.19 -3.37 24.94
N LYS A 647 -4.12 -4.33 25.09
CA LYS A 647 -4.07 -5.64 24.41
C LYS A 647 -4.72 -5.66 23.03
N ALA A 648 -5.57 -4.71 22.69
CA ALA A 648 -6.29 -4.64 21.42
C ALA A 648 -6.57 -3.18 21.08
N PRO A 649 -5.52 -2.40 20.80
CA PRO A 649 -5.70 -0.99 20.51
C PRO A 649 -6.48 -0.81 19.22
N THR A 650 -7.41 0.15 19.25
CA THR A 650 -8.23 0.54 18.09
C THR A 650 -8.25 2.04 17.96
N LEU A 651 -8.57 2.55 16.79
CA LEU A 651 -9.00 3.93 16.66
C LEU A 651 -10.29 4.13 17.46
N PRO A 652 -10.52 5.33 18.01
CA PRO A 652 -11.77 5.63 18.68
C PRO A 652 -12.95 5.46 17.71
N PRO A 653 -14.11 5.03 18.21
CA PRO A 653 -15.31 4.91 17.38
C PRO A 653 -15.70 6.29 16.82
N PHE A 654 -16.15 6.31 15.58
CA PHE A 654 -16.66 7.53 14.96
C PHE A 654 -18.16 7.72 15.33
N PRO A 655 -18.60 8.94 15.58
CA PRO A 655 -17.92 10.23 15.52
C PRO A 655 -17.01 10.49 16.74
N VAL A 656 -15.83 11.06 16.48
CA VAL A 656 -14.86 11.41 17.52
C VAL A 656 -15.05 12.88 17.92
N LEU A 657 -15.30 13.12 19.20
CA LEU A 657 -15.48 14.46 19.71
C LEU A 657 -14.14 15.09 20.13
N ALA A 658 -13.92 16.31 19.69
CA ALA A 658 -12.78 17.11 20.13
C ALA A 658 -13.00 17.59 21.58
N VAL A 659 -11.95 17.50 22.40
CA VAL A 659 -11.97 18.05 23.77
C VAL A 659 -11.41 19.47 23.85
N LYS A 660 -10.70 19.92 22.80
CA LYS A 660 -10.14 21.26 22.67
C LYS A 660 -10.29 21.81 21.24
N PRO A 661 -10.20 23.14 21.06
CA PRO A 661 -10.09 23.75 19.74
C PRO A 661 -8.92 23.17 18.93
N ALA A 662 -8.94 23.38 17.61
CA ALA A 662 -7.82 22.98 16.74
C ALA A 662 -6.54 23.70 17.14
N GLU A 663 -5.45 22.96 17.13
CA GLU A 663 -4.09 23.46 17.29
C GLU A 663 -3.18 22.93 16.18
N SER A 664 -2.08 23.62 15.92
CA SER A 664 -1.10 23.16 14.94
C SER A 664 -0.14 22.17 15.56
N ILE A 665 -0.13 20.93 15.04
CA ILE A 665 0.83 19.90 15.43
C ILE A 665 1.96 19.77 14.41
N THR A 666 3.10 19.22 14.82
CA THR A 666 4.25 18.98 13.94
C THR A 666 4.34 17.50 13.60
N LEU A 667 4.33 17.20 12.31
CA LEU A 667 4.55 15.87 11.77
C LEU A 667 5.96 15.75 11.19
N VAL A 668 6.53 14.55 11.23
CA VAL A 668 7.81 14.18 10.62
C VAL A 668 7.61 13.00 9.69
N PRO A 669 8.52 12.72 8.74
CA PRO A 669 8.45 11.52 7.95
C PRO A 669 8.36 10.27 8.81
N TYR A 670 7.51 9.34 8.40
CA TYR A 670 7.18 8.11 9.13
C TYR A 670 8.42 7.33 9.61
N GLY A 671 9.42 7.20 8.75
CA GLY A 671 10.67 6.50 9.06
C GLY A 671 11.59 7.22 10.06
N CYS A 672 11.29 8.49 10.40
CA CYS A 672 12.11 9.33 11.28
C CYS A 672 11.70 9.26 12.75
N THR A 673 10.75 8.40 13.11
CA THR A 673 10.29 8.23 14.49
C THR A 673 9.95 6.78 14.79
N LYS A 674 10.20 6.33 16.03
CA LYS A 674 9.91 4.98 16.49
C LYS A 674 8.49 4.84 17.03
N PHE A 675 8.06 5.80 17.86
CA PHE A 675 6.69 5.90 18.37
C PHE A 675 5.95 7.01 17.61
N ARG A 676 4.73 6.74 17.16
CA ARG A 676 4.07 7.61 16.18
C ARG A 676 2.59 7.39 16.04
N ILE A 677 1.91 8.39 15.52
CA ILE A 677 0.56 8.31 14.96
C ILE A 677 0.62 8.77 13.51
N SER A 678 0.27 7.91 12.57
CA SER A 678 0.21 8.21 11.12
C SER A 678 -1.16 7.90 10.51
N MET A 679 -1.98 7.08 11.17
CA MET A 679 -3.40 6.94 10.89
C MET A 679 -4.17 7.67 12.00
N PHE A 680 -4.51 8.92 11.72
CA PHE A 680 -5.20 9.79 12.67
C PHE A 680 -6.69 9.49 12.68
N PRO A 681 -7.35 9.42 13.86
CA PRO A 681 -8.78 9.56 13.91
C PRO A 681 -9.23 10.85 13.21
N ILE A 682 -10.45 10.86 12.70
CA ILE A 682 -11.06 12.03 12.09
C ILE A 682 -12.09 12.56 13.09
N THR A 683 -12.00 13.83 13.45
CA THR A 683 -13.07 14.47 14.21
C THR A 683 -14.27 14.63 13.31
N SER A 684 -15.47 14.40 13.87
CA SER A 684 -16.64 15.05 13.31
C SER A 684 -16.38 16.57 13.31
N ALA A 685 -16.73 17.27 12.24
CA ALA A 685 -16.75 18.73 12.28
C ALA A 685 -17.59 19.18 13.50
N PRO A 686 -17.30 20.33 14.10
CA PRO A 686 -18.15 20.84 15.15
C PRO A 686 -19.59 20.84 14.65
N GLU A 687 -20.46 20.18 15.38
CA GLU A 687 -21.88 20.11 15.05
C GLU A 687 -22.40 21.54 14.88
N VAL A 688 -23.05 21.80 13.77
CA VAL A 688 -23.69 23.10 13.54
C VAL A 688 -24.64 23.35 14.72
N LYS A 689 -24.39 24.38 15.51
CA LYS A 689 -25.31 24.73 16.61
C LYS A 689 -26.66 25.13 16.05
N SER A 690 -27.73 24.74 16.70
CA SER A 690 -29.07 25.09 16.24
C SER A 690 -29.26 26.59 16.02
N SER A 691 -28.52 27.43 16.78
CA SER A 691 -28.50 28.90 16.62
C SER A 691 -27.75 29.39 15.36
N GLU A 692 -26.98 28.57 14.72
CA GLU A 692 -26.14 28.89 13.55
C GLU A 692 -26.74 28.43 12.21
N ILE A 693 -27.91 27.77 12.23
CA ILE A 693 -28.58 27.28 11.02
C ILE A 693 -29.01 28.45 10.14
N ARG A 694 -28.48 28.51 8.91
CA ARG A 694 -28.80 29.53 7.89
C ARG A 694 -29.27 28.92 6.58
N LYS A 695 -28.94 27.63 6.33
CA LYS A 695 -29.30 26.89 5.13
C LYS A 695 -29.92 25.56 5.50
N ILE A 696 -31.08 25.23 4.96
CA ILE A 696 -31.77 23.96 5.20
C ILE A 696 -32.06 23.26 3.89
N LEU A 697 -31.61 22.02 3.77
CA LEU A 697 -31.96 21.14 2.66
C LEU A 697 -33.04 20.15 3.10
N PHE A 698 -34.20 20.19 2.44
CA PHE A 698 -35.27 19.22 2.62
C PHE A 698 -35.27 18.24 1.45
N LEU A 699 -35.10 16.96 1.76
CA LEU A 699 -35.17 15.85 0.81
C LEU A 699 -36.31 14.93 1.23
N GLY A 700 -37.30 14.74 0.40
CA GLY A 700 -38.44 13.89 0.73
C GLY A 700 -39.32 13.56 -0.46
N ASN A 701 -40.57 13.32 -0.23
CA ASN A 701 -41.53 12.90 -1.24
C ASN A 701 -42.74 13.85 -1.33
N SER A 702 -43.93 13.35 -1.68
CA SER A 702 -45.15 14.16 -1.80
C SER A 702 -45.51 14.95 -0.56
N ILE A 703 -45.20 14.47 0.63
CA ILE A 703 -45.43 15.17 1.92
C ILE A 703 -44.52 16.41 2.04
N THR A 704 -43.31 16.34 1.40
CA THR A 704 -42.31 17.42 1.41
C THR A 704 -42.58 18.45 0.30
N LEU A 705 -42.83 17.98 -0.91
CA LEU A 705 -43.07 18.82 -2.09
C LEU A 705 -43.83 18.03 -3.15
N HIS A 706 -44.96 18.57 -3.59
CA HIS A 706 -45.67 18.05 -4.74
C HIS A 706 -46.22 19.19 -5.61
N GLY A 707 -45.85 19.18 -6.88
CA GLY A 707 -46.37 20.14 -7.84
C GLY A 707 -47.85 19.92 -8.18
N PRO A 708 -48.49 20.88 -8.85
CA PRO A 708 -49.88 20.76 -9.34
C PRO A 708 -50.09 19.52 -10.20
N LYS A 709 -51.18 18.79 -9.94
CA LYS A 709 -51.55 17.59 -10.72
C LYS A 709 -53.07 17.46 -10.80
N ALA A 710 -53.62 17.71 -12.00
CA ALA A 710 -55.03 17.83 -12.22
C ALA A 710 -55.80 16.50 -12.04
N ASP A 711 -55.22 15.35 -12.38
CA ASP A 711 -55.85 14.04 -12.25
C ASP A 711 -56.13 13.61 -10.79
N ILE A 712 -55.48 14.21 -9.84
CA ILE A 712 -55.73 14.01 -8.40
C ILE A 712 -56.31 15.25 -7.71
N ASP A 713 -56.75 16.25 -8.49
CA ASP A 713 -57.33 17.52 -8.00
C ASP A 713 -56.39 18.25 -7.01
N TRP A 714 -55.05 18.23 -7.29
CA TRP A 714 -54.07 18.93 -6.47
C TRP A 714 -53.53 20.14 -7.26
N SER A 715 -53.65 21.35 -6.69
CA SER A 715 -53.21 22.61 -7.31
C SER A 715 -52.01 23.26 -6.62
N GLY A 716 -51.56 22.72 -5.47
CA GLY A 716 -50.43 23.25 -4.69
C GLY A 716 -49.06 22.90 -5.28
N ASN A 717 -48.04 23.69 -4.88
CA ASN A 717 -46.62 23.39 -5.15
C ASN A 717 -45.86 23.40 -3.82
N TRP A 718 -46.37 22.65 -2.85
CA TRP A 718 -45.89 22.48 -1.48
C TRP A 718 -46.23 21.09 -0.97
N GLY A 719 -46.02 20.80 0.32
CA GLY A 719 -46.37 19.51 0.92
C GLY A 719 -47.82 19.13 0.65
N MET A 720 -48.06 17.98 -0.01
CA MET A 720 -49.39 17.54 -0.45
C MET A 720 -50.38 17.48 0.73
N ALA A 721 -51.56 17.98 0.50
CA ALA A 721 -52.69 18.10 1.41
C ALA A 721 -52.58 19.17 2.53
N ALA A 722 -51.47 19.93 2.63
CA ALA A 722 -51.50 21.18 3.39
C ALA A 722 -52.39 22.21 2.69
N SER A 723 -53.07 23.09 3.45
CA SER A 723 -54.00 24.08 2.91
C SER A 723 -53.32 25.21 2.12
N SER A 724 -52.09 25.49 2.51
CA SER A 724 -51.23 26.51 1.89
C SER A 724 -49.76 26.17 2.18
N GLU A 725 -48.83 26.84 1.47
CA GLU A 725 -47.39 26.68 1.60
C GLU A 725 -46.90 26.92 3.04
N ASP A 726 -47.42 27.95 3.73
CA ASP A 726 -47.06 28.28 5.10
C ASP A 726 -47.59 27.27 6.13
N ARG A 727 -48.42 26.31 5.69
CA ARG A 727 -49.01 25.27 6.53
C ARG A 727 -48.35 23.90 6.37
N ASP A 728 -47.48 23.73 5.35
CA ASP A 728 -46.73 22.50 5.25
C ASP A 728 -45.60 22.40 6.28
N TYR A 729 -45.11 21.17 6.54
CA TYR A 729 -44.09 20.98 7.58
C TYR A 729 -42.74 21.64 7.23
N VAL A 730 -42.38 21.78 5.95
CA VAL A 730 -41.13 22.39 5.49
C VAL A 730 -41.07 23.86 5.90
N HIS A 731 -42.12 24.62 5.59
CA HIS A 731 -42.19 26.04 5.89
C HIS A 731 -42.43 26.29 7.40
N LEU A 732 -43.12 25.38 8.08
CA LEU A 732 -43.25 25.42 9.54
C LEU A 732 -41.93 25.19 10.26
N VAL A 733 -41.10 24.25 9.81
CA VAL A 733 -39.73 24.03 10.32
C VAL A 733 -38.87 25.25 10.05
N SER A 734 -38.87 25.76 8.80
CA SER A 734 -38.13 26.97 8.43
C SER A 734 -38.49 28.17 9.32
N SER A 735 -39.76 28.38 9.52
CA SER A 735 -40.27 29.46 10.41
C SER A 735 -39.90 29.23 11.90
N GLY A 736 -39.87 27.97 12.34
CA GLY A 736 -39.43 27.61 13.68
C GLY A 736 -37.93 27.90 13.90
N ILE A 737 -37.09 27.56 12.93
CA ILE A 737 -35.68 27.89 12.92
C ILE A 737 -35.46 29.40 12.85
N ALA A 738 -36.19 30.13 12.01
CA ALA A 738 -36.12 31.59 11.93
C ALA A 738 -36.38 32.27 13.30
N ARG A 739 -37.40 31.80 14.03
CA ARG A 739 -37.66 32.29 15.38
C ARG A 739 -36.52 31.97 16.36
N HIS A 740 -35.91 30.81 16.26
CA HIS A 740 -34.82 30.40 17.13
C HIS A 740 -33.49 31.14 16.82
N THR A 741 -33.18 31.34 15.56
CA THR A 741 -31.89 31.93 15.10
C THR A 741 -31.95 33.44 14.93
N GLY A 742 -33.13 34.04 14.95
CA GLY A 742 -33.35 35.45 14.67
C GLY A 742 -33.26 35.85 13.18
N ALA A 743 -33.08 34.89 12.26
CA ALA A 743 -32.97 35.13 10.83
C ALA A 743 -33.62 34.01 10.02
N ALA A 744 -34.30 34.36 8.92
CA ALA A 744 -34.88 33.36 8.03
C ALA A 744 -33.80 32.57 7.30
N PRO A 745 -33.81 31.22 7.40
CA PRO A 745 -32.85 30.38 6.66
C PRO A 745 -33.19 30.35 5.18
N GLN A 746 -32.15 30.17 4.35
CA GLN A 746 -32.35 29.76 2.96
C GLN A 746 -32.77 28.30 2.92
N ILE A 747 -33.76 27.95 2.12
CA ILE A 747 -34.25 26.59 2.00
C ILE A 747 -34.08 26.07 0.57
N LEU A 748 -33.69 24.81 0.44
CA LEU A 748 -33.73 24.06 -0.80
C LEU A 748 -34.60 22.82 -0.57
N ILE A 749 -35.65 22.67 -1.38
CA ILE A 749 -36.64 21.60 -1.22
C ILE A 749 -36.58 20.72 -2.44
N LYS A 750 -36.42 19.39 -2.27
CA LYS A 750 -36.40 18.43 -3.37
C LYS A 750 -37.28 17.21 -3.07
N ASN A 751 -38.08 16.87 -4.07
CA ASN A 751 -38.80 15.62 -4.09
C ASN A 751 -37.86 14.53 -4.63
N ILE A 752 -37.61 13.50 -3.84
CA ILE A 752 -36.72 12.36 -4.15
C ILE A 752 -37.47 11.01 -4.12
N ALA A 753 -38.79 11.03 -4.41
CA ALA A 753 -39.60 9.81 -4.43
C ALA A 753 -39.08 8.77 -5.43
N ASP A 754 -38.34 9.17 -6.46
CA ASP A 754 -37.69 8.27 -7.40
C ASP A 754 -36.56 7.48 -6.74
N PHE A 755 -35.82 8.09 -5.81
CA PHE A 755 -34.90 7.35 -4.94
C PHE A 755 -35.66 6.29 -4.14
N GLU A 756 -36.74 6.64 -3.46
CA GLU A 756 -37.50 5.70 -2.64
C GLU A 756 -37.97 4.48 -3.44
N ARG A 757 -38.46 4.68 -4.67
CA ARG A 757 -38.96 3.62 -5.56
C ARG A 757 -37.86 2.75 -6.13
N ASN A 758 -36.64 3.26 -6.27
CA ASN A 758 -35.53 2.61 -6.95
C ASN A 758 -34.20 2.67 -6.16
N TYR A 759 -34.27 2.68 -4.84
CA TYR A 759 -33.11 2.86 -3.95
C TYR A 759 -31.92 1.94 -4.25
N ALA A 760 -32.19 0.73 -4.76
CA ALA A 760 -31.15 -0.27 -5.06
C ALA A 760 -30.26 0.12 -6.24
N ASN A 761 -30.78 0.90 -7.22
CA ASN A 761 -30.07 1.27 -8.44
C ASN A 761 -29.97 2.80 -8.64
N TYR A 762 -30.39 3.59 -7.65
CA TYR A 762 -30.36 5.04 -7.76
C TYR A 762 -28.93 5.58 -7.58
N ASP A 763 -28.45 6.31 -8.58
CA ASP A 763 -27.15 6.97 -8.55
C ASP A 763 -27.20 8.26 -7.73
N VAL A 764 -27.02 8.14 -6.42
CA VAL A 764 -27.02 9.26 -5.48
C VAL A 764 -25.93 10.29 -5.81
N ASP A 765 -24.74 9.83 -6.20
CA ASP A 765 -23.58 10.71 -6.43
C ASP A 765 -23.80 11.66 -7.60
N THR A 766 -24.45 11.21 -8.64
CA THR A 766 -24.77 12.03 -9.82
C THR A 766 -26.06 12.82 -9.62
N GLN A 767 -27.12 12.17 -9.17
CA GLN A 767 -28.47 12.76 -9.14
C GLN A 767 -28.67 13.79 -8.01
N MET A 768 -27.92 13.67 -6.91
CA MET A 768 -28.04 14.56 -5.74
C MET A 768 -26.84 15.51 -5.56
N LYS A 769 -25.85 15.47 -6.47
CA LYS A 769 -24.65 16.30 -6.41
C LYS A 769 -24.96 17.78 -6.21
N ASP A 770 -25.87 18.31 -6.98
CA ASP A 770 -26.26 19.73 -6.93
C ASP A 770 -27.05 20.07 -5.66
N PHE A 771 -27.77 19.12 -5.07
CA PHE A 771 -28.50 19.35 -3.83
C PHE A 771 -27.51 19.58 -2.67
N PHE A 772 -26.46 18.78 -2.58
CA PHE A 772 -25.41 18.94 -1.56
C PHE A 772 -24.44 20.08 -1.88
N ALA A 773 -24.36 20.55 -3.14
CA ALA A 773 -23.63 21.76 -3.49
C ALA A 773 -24.24 23.04 -2.87
N PHE A 774 -25.49 22.98 -2.41
CA PHE A 774 -26.13 24.03 -1.63
C PHE A 774 -25.43 24.30 -0.28
N ASP A 775 -24.62 23.34 0.21
CA ASP A 775 -23.84 23.41 1.46
C ASP A 775 -24.72 23.73 2.67
N PRO A 776 -25.68 22.84 3.03
CA PRO A 776 -26.66 23.08 4.08
C PRO A 776 -26.05 23.01 5.49
N ASP A 777 -26.64 23.75 6.45
CA ASP A 777 -26.36 23.63 7.88
C ASP A 777 -27.27 22.58 8.55
N LEU A 778 -28.47 22.35 7.97
CA LEU A 778 -29.42 21.33 8.38
C LEU A 778 -29.92 20.57 7.17
N VAL A 779 -29.89 19.24 7.24
CA VAL A 779 -30.51 18.34 6.25
C VAL A 779 -31.69 17.63 6.92
N VAL A 780 -32.86 17.73 6.30
CA VAL A 780 -34.04 16.95 6.70
C VAL A 780 -34.32 15.93 5.60
N LEU A 781 -34.03 14.66 5.87
CA LEU A 781 -34.32 13.53 4.99
C LEU A 781 -35.64 12.87 5.43
N ALA A 782 -36.67 13.00 4.69
CA ALA A 782 -38.03 12.58 5.01
C ALA A 782 -38.49 11.50 4.01
N ILE A 783 -38.24 10.26 4.32
CA ILE A 783 -38.43 9.11 3.41
C ILE A 783 -39.09 7.91 4.10
N GLY A 784 -39.56 6.97 3.26
CA GLY A 784 -40.18 5.72 3.67
C GLY A 784 -41.54 5.45 3.03
N GLU A 785 -42.25 6.51 2.63
CA GLU A 785 -43.62 6.41 2.11
C GLU A 785 -43.69 5.66 0.77
N ASN A 786 -42.75 5.89 -0.17
CA ASN A 786 -42.73 5.25 -1.47
C ASN A 786 -41.74 4.09 -1.58
N VAL A 787 -41.06 3.75 -0.48
CA VAL A 787 -40.17 2.58 -0.43
C VAL A 787 -41.01 1.31 -0.51
N PRO A 788 -40.73 0.38 -1.44
CA PRO A 788 -41.38 -0.92 -1.50
C PRO A 788 -41.28 -1.69 -0.18
N ALA A 789 -42.14 -2.68 0.03
CA ALA A 789 -42.06 -3.53 1.21
C ALA A 789 -40.69 -4.21 1.33
N LEU A 790 -40.03 -4.08 2.48
CA LEU A 790 -38.74 -4.73 2.76
C LEU A 790 -38.96 -6.16 3.25
N ALA A 791 -39.26 -7.05 2.31
CA ALA A 791 -39.70 -8.42 2.60
C ALA A 791 -38.55 -9.37 3.00
N SER A 792 -37.28 -9.03 2.69
CA SER A 792 -36.11 -9.85 2.98
C SER A 792 -34.99 -9.04 3.64
N GLU A 793 -34.06 -9.73 4.31
CA GLU A 793 -32.86 -9.08 4.84
C GLU A 793 -32.01 -8.46 3.71
N ALA A 794 -32.05 -9.02 2.50
CA ALA A 794 -31.39 -8.45 1.34
C ALA A 794 -32.03 -7.11 0.90
N ASP A 795 -33.34 -6.95 1.00
CA ASP A 795 -34.04 -5.69 0.74
C ASP A 795 -33.69 -4.64 1.79
N LYS A 796 -33.71 -5.03 3.07
CA LYS A 796 -33.29 -4.17 4.17
C LYS A 796 -31.85 -3.68 3.99
N ALA A 797 -30.92 -4.58 3.65
CA ALA A 797 -29.53 -4.24 3.41
C ALA A 797 -29.35 -3.28 2.22
N ARG A 798 -30.06 -3.50 1.11
CA ARG A 798 -30.02 -2.60 -0.07
C ARG A 798 -30.58 -1.23 0.24
N PHE A 799 -31.71 -1.17 0.95
CA PHE A 799 -32.31 0.10 1.35
C PHE A 799 -31.37 0.86 2.29
N LYS A 800 -30.81 0.17 3.30
CA LYS A 800 -29.82 0.75 4.20
C LYS A 800 -28.62 1.32 3.46
N ALA A 801 -28.07 0.59 2.49
CA ALA A 801 -26.95 1.03 1.67
C ALA A 801 -27.27 2.31 0.88
N GLY A 802 -28.47 2.41 0.29
CA GLY A 802 -28.94 3.60 -0.39
C GLY A 802 -29.08 4.81 0.55
N VAL A 803 -29.67 4.63 1.73
CA VAL A 803 -29.77 5.67 2.76
C VAL A 803 -28.38 6.12 3.23
N MET A 804 -27.48 5.18 3.49
CA MET A 804 -26.09 5.49 3.91
C MET A 804 -25.33 6.29 2.84
N LYS A 805 -25.59 6.09 1.56
CA LYS A 805 -25.03 6.93 0.49
C LYS A 805 -25.49 8.38 0.62
N ILE A 806 -26.79 8.60 0.81
CA ILE A 806 -27.33 9.96 0.99
C ILE A 806 -26.72 10.62 2.23
N LEU A 807 -26.68 9.90 3.35
CA LEU A 807 -26.09 10.40 4.60
C LEU A 807 -24.59 10.69 4.43
N GLY A 808 -23.88 9.84 3.72
CA GLY A 808 -22.46 10.04 3.37
C GLY A 808 -22.23 11.31 2.55
N CYS A 809 -23.06 11.56 1.52
CA CYS A 809 -23.02 12.80 0.73
C CYS A 809 -23.35 14.04 1.57
N ALA A 810 -24.34 13.95 2.47
CA ALA A 810 -24.71 15.03 3.36
C ALA A 810 -23.57 15.41 4.32
N LEU A 811 -22.86 14.41 4.84
CA LEU A 811 -21.80 14.58 5.84
C LEU A 811 -20.39 14.81 5.24
N ALA A 812 -20.25 14.73 3.91
CA ALA A 812 -18.94 14.76 3.25
C ALA A 812 -18.26 16.15 3.21
N ARG A 813 -19.02 17.23 3.40
CA ARG A 813 -18.52 18.64 3.32
C ARG A 813 -18.51 19.32 4.69
N ARG A 814 -19.51 20.18 4.99
CA ARG A 814 -19.77 20.62 6.34
C ARG A 814 -20.56 19.51 7.01
N HIS A 815 -20.37 19.23 8.30
CA HIS A 815 -21.24 18.30 8.99
C HIS A 815 -22.55 19.01 9.38
N PRO A 816 -23.56 19.09 8.50
CA PRO A 816 -24.84 19.65 8.85
C PRO A 816 -25.46 18.81 9.96
N LEU A 817 -26.34 19.40 10.73
CA LEU A 817 -27.26 18.62 11.53
C LEU A 817 -28.13 17.80 10.57
N VAL A 818 -28.19 16.49 10.73
CA VAL A 818 -28.97 15.62 9.84
C VAL A 818 -30.12 15.00 10.63
N ILE A 819 -31.35 15.28 10.19
CA ILE A 819 -32.57 14.67 10.70
C ILE A 819 -33.09 13.70 9.66
N VAL A 820 -33.33 12.46 10.04
CA VAL A 820 -34.03 11.47 9.22
C VAL A 820 -35.40 11.22 9.83
N ARG A 821 -36.45 11.60 9.11
CA ARG A 821 -37.85 11.39 9.51
C ARG A 821 -38.36 10.12 8.84
N SER A 822 -38.88 9.19 9.63
CA SER A 822 -39.48 7.96 9.11
C SER A 822 -40.83 8.24 8.40
N SER A 823 -41.40 7.21 7.75
CA SER A 823 -42.72 7.31 7.10
C SER A 823 -43.77 7.80 8.06
N PHE A 824 -44.66 8.69 7.58
CA PHE A 824 -45.88 9.12 8.28
C PHE A 824 -46.80 7.92 8.52
N TRP A 825 -46.90 6.99 7.57
CA TRP A 825 -47.56 5.70 7.77
C TRP A 825 -46.58 4.68 8.34
N ALA A 826 -46.77 4.30 9.61
CA ALA A 826 -45.84 3.44 10.34
C ALA A 826 -45.51 2.14 9.60
N ASP A 827 -44.22 1.86 9.45
CA ASP A 827 -43.67 0.61 8.88
C ASP A 827 -42.44 0.18 9.67
N ALA A 828 -42.61 -0.85 10.51
CA ALA A 828 -41.57 -1.26 11.46
C ALA A 828 -40.24 -1.69 10.79
N ALA A 829 -40.30 -2.34 9.61
CA ALA A 829 -39.10 -2.77 8.93
C ALA A 829 -38.27 -1.61 8.35
N LYS A 830 -38.94 -0.60 7.81
CA LYS A 830 -38.31 0.63 7.32
C LYS A 830 -37.77 1.48 8.47
N ASP A 831 -38.57 1.62 9.57
CA ASP A 831 -38.17 2.37 10.77
C ASP A 831 -36.91 1.76 11.40
N GLU A 832 -36.83 0.43 11.48
CA GLU A 832 -35.64 -0.29 11.95
C GLU A 832 -34.40 0.07 11.12
N VAL A 833 -34.51 -0.03 9.79
CA VAL A 833 -33.39 0.26 8.86
C VAL A 833 -32.96 1.71 8.95
N LEU A 834 -33.90 2.66 8.97
CA LEU A 834 -33.61 4.09 9.10
C LEU A 834 -32.96 4.43 10.45
N GLY A 835 -33.44 3.82 11.53
CA GLY A 835 -32.86 3.97 12.86
C GLY A 835 -31.41 3.46 12.93
N GLN A 836 -31.14 2.28 12.35
CA GLN A 836 -29.77 1.73 12.25
C GLN A 836 -28.86 2.63 11.41
N ALA A 837 -29.32 3.12 10.25
CA ALA A 837 -28.56 4.01 9.40
C ALA A 837 -28.22 5.33 10.12
N CYS A 838 -29.19 5.89 10.88
CA CYS A 838 -28.95 7.09 11.70
C CYS A 838 -27.90 6.83 12.78
N GLN A 839 -28.00 5.72 13.48
CA GLN A 839 -27.04 5.35 14.52
C GLN A 839 -25.61 5.24 13.94
N GLU A 840 -25.48 4.62 12.77
CA GLU A 840 -24.18 4.45 12.09
C GLU A 840 -23.61 5.76 11.53
N ALA A 841 -24.46 6.64 11.01
CA ALA A 841 -24.05 7.91 10.43
C ALA A 841 -23.98 9.09 11.43
N GLY A 842 -24.42 8.91 12.67
CA GLY A 842 -24.52 9.99 13.65
C GLY A 842 -25.68 10.97 13.40
N ALA A 843 -26.67 10.60 12.56
CA ALA A 843 -27.86 11.37 12.29
C ALA A 843 -28.93 11.16 13.38
N ILE A 844 -29.90 12.09 13.47
CA ILE A 844 -30.98 12.01 14.40
C ILE A 844 -32.18 11.35 13.74
N PHE A 845 -32.67 10.26 14.34
CA PHE A 845 -33.87 9.59 13.88
C PHE A 845 -35.13 10.17 14.55
N VAL A 846 -36.10 10.60 13.74
CA VAL A 846 -37.41 11.07 14.17
C VAL A 846 -38.48 10.11 13.68
N ASN A 847 -39.06 9.34 14.55
CA ASN A 847 -40.15 8.42 14.21
C ASN A 847 -41.48 9.16 14.09
N ALA A 848 -41.96 9.35 12.87
CA ALA A 848 -43.23 9.98 12.55
C ALA A 848 -44.40 8.97 12.45
N GLY A 849 -44.16 7.66 12.48
CA GLY A 849 -45.21 6.63 12.38
C GLY A 849 -46.37 6.76 13.39
N PRO A 850 -46.10 7.09 14.66
CA PRO A 850 -47.18 7.36 15.63
C PRO A 850 -48.10 8.53 15.22
N LEU A 851 -47.56 9.56 14.54
CA LEU A 851 -48.33 10.72 14.10
C LEU A 851 -49.40 10.36 13.08
N GLY A 852 -49.09 9.42 12.20
CA GLY A 852 -50.01 8.95 11.15
C GLY A 852 -51.12 8.04 11.67
N LYS A 853 -51.00 7.51 12.87
CA LYS A 853 -52.05 6.73 13.56
C LYS A 853 -53.15 7.63 14.15
N GLU A 854 -52.83 8.90 14.36
CA GLU A 854 -53.78 9.87 14.87
C GLU A 854 -54.69 10.38 13.75
N ALA A 855 -55.97 9.95 13.72
CA ALA A 855 -56.91 10.28 12.66
C ALA A 855 -57.05 11.79 12.44
N SER A 856 -56.88 12.60 13.49
CA SER A 856 -56.94 14.06 13.42
C SER A 856 -55.76 14.70 12.70
N ASN A 857 -54.68 13.96 12.44
CA ASN A 857 -53.52 14.44 11.69
C ASN A 857 -53.66 14.17 10.18
N VAL A 858 -54.67 13.40 9.74
CA VAL A 858 -54.91 13.05 8.36
C VAL A 858 -55.83 14.10 7.73
N ALA A 859 -55.52 14.55 6.51
CA ALA A 859 -56.17 15.68 5.87
C ALA A 859 -57.68 15.50 5.65
N ARG A 860 -58.15 14.26 5.47
CA ARG A 860 -59.59 13.95 5.41
C ARG A 860 -60.39 14.35 6.67
N SER A 861 -59.73 14.50 7.78
CA SER A 861 -60.39 14.98 9.03
C SER A 861 -60.61 16.49 9.03
N GLU A 862 -59.91 17.23 8.17
CA GLU A 862 -59.92 18.67 8.15
C GLU A 862 -60.77 19.23 6.97
N ARG A 863 -60.71 18.52 5.82
CA ARG A 863 -61.29 18.98 4.57
C ARG A 863 -61.74 17.81 3.69
N GLN A 864 -62.67 18.09 2.76
CA GLN A 864 -63.07 17.14 1.75
C GLN A 864 -62.09 17.20 0.55
N PHE A 865 -61.70 16.05 0.05
CA PHE A 865 -60.83 15.88 -1.11
C PHE A 865 -61.52 14.97 -2.12
N LYS A 866 -61.35 15.24 -3.40
CA LYS A 866 -61.90 14.38 -4.48
C LYS A 866 -61.09 13.09 -4.65
N HIS A 867 -59.81 13.11 -4.28
CA HIS A 867 -58.90 11.99 -4.43
C HIS A 867 -58.48 11.42 -3.08
N ASP A 868 -58.79 10.17 -2.82
CA ASP A 868 -58.52 9.48 -1.56
C ASP A 868 -57.07 9.48 -1.16
N GLY A 869 -56.16 9.35 -2.14
CA GLY A 869 -54.71 9.40 -1.92
C GLY A 869 -54.29 10.75 -1.35
N VAL A 870 -54.81 11.88 -1.84
CA VAL A 870 -54.57 13.22 -1.30
C VAL A 870 -55.17 13.33 0.09
N ALA A 871 -56.41 12.87 0.27
CA ALA A 871 -57.10 12.86 1.55
C ALA A 871 -56.40 12.09 2.68
N ALA A 872 -55.58 11.09 2.31
CA ALA A 872 -54.82 10.26 3.25
C ALA A 872 -53.49 10.91 3.70
N HIS A 873 -53.02 11.96 3.05
CA HIS A 873 -51.82 12.70 3.46
C HIS A 873 -52.03 13.46 4.78
N PRO A 874 -50.95 13.90 5.45
CA PRO A 874 -51.11 14.76 6.62
C PRO A 874 -51.80 16.08 6.28
N GLY A 875 -52.84 16.46 7.01
CA GLY A 875 -53.49 17.78 6.96
C GLY A 875 -52.65 18.84 7.68
N ASP A 876 -53.20 20.07 7.82
CA ASP A 876 -52.45 21.15 8.47
C ASP A 876 -52.00 20.78 9.90
N LYS A 877 -52.85 20.08 10.66
CA LYS A 877 -52.50 19.57 11.99
C LYS A 877 -51.43 18.50 11.96
N GLY A 878 -51.49 17.57 11.00
CA GLY A 878 -50.46 16.54 10.77
C GLY A 878 -49.16 17.13 10.32
N MET A 879 -49.15 18.10 9.41
CA MET A 879 -47.97 18.84 8.99
C MET A 879 -47.29 19.56 10.16
N LYS A 880 -48.12 20.21 11.00
CA LYS A 880 -47.61 20.86 12.19
C LYS A 880 -46.98 19.84 13.20
N ALA A 881 -47.61 18.70 13.41
CA ALA A 881 -47.07 17.66 14.28
C ALA A 881 -45.71 17.11 13.76
N ILE A 882 -45.55 16.93 12.47
CA ILE A 882 -44.28 16.56 11.85
C ILE A 882 -43.25 17.67 12.08
N ALA A 883 -43.61 18.93 11.85
CA ALA A 883 -42.71 20.06 12.02
C ALA A 883 -42.28 20.20 13.50
N ASP A 884 -43.20 20.06 14.45
CA ASP A 884 -42.88 20.13 15.88
C ASP A 884 -41.92 19.01 16.31
N ALA A 885 -42.07 17.78 15.80
CA ALA A 885 -41.19 16.66 16.09
C ALA A 885 -39.76 16.90 15.54
N ILE A 886 -39.64 17.46 14.35
CA ILE A 886 -38.34 17.82 13.73
C ILE A 886 -37.70 18.97 14.54
N LEU A 887 -38.43 20.03 14.82
CA LEU A 887 -37.92 21.18 15.60
C LEU A 887 -37.49 20.77 17.00
N ASP A 888 -38.25 19.92 17.67
CA ASP A 888 -37.92 19.40 18.99
C ASP A 888 -36.58 18.60 18.96
N ALA A 889 -36.39 17.79 17.91
CA ALA A 889 -35.13 17.06 17.70
C ALA A 889 -33.92 17.98 17.44
N VAL A 890 -34.11 19.06 16.63
CA VAL A 890 -33.07 20.06 16.34
C VAL A 890 -32.72 20.87 17.60
N LEU A 891 -33.70 21.30 18.36
CA LEU A 891 -33.52 22.23 19.52
C LEU A 891 -33.00 21.51 20.77
N LYS A 892 -33.41 20.26 21.01
CA LYS A 892 -32.93 19.47 22.16
C LYS A 892 -31.44 19.14 22.10
N ARG A 893 -30.90 19.01 20.91
CA ARG A 893 -29.47 18.72 20.76
C ARG A 893 -28.60 19.97 20.93
N GLY A 894 -29.10 21.14 20.60
CA GLY A 894 -28.40 22.42 20.81
C GLY A 894 -28.31 22.86 22.27
N ALA A 895 -28.97 22.16 23.20
CA ALA A 895 -28.96 22.43 24.63
C ALA A 895 -28.00 21.53 25.42
N ARG A 896 -27.34 20.58 24.78
CA ARG A 896 -26.26 19.77 25.34
C ARG A 896 -24.89 20.26 24.84
#